data_2e1e712333c1a94810e9c19d85e40a11
#
_entry.id   2e1e712333c1a94810e9c19d85e40a11
#
_cell.length_a   1.000
_cell.length_b   1.000
_cell.length_c   1.000
_cell.angle_alpha   90.00
_cell.angle_beta   90.00
_cell.angle_gamma   90.00
#
_symmetry.space_group_name_H-M   'P 1'
#
loop_
_entity.id
_entity.type
_entity.pdbx_description
1 polymer ?
#
loop_
_entity_poly.entity_id
_entity_poly.type
_entity_poly.pdbx_seq_one_letter_code
_entity_poly.pdbx_strand_id
1 'polypeptide(L)'
;LLENLQKLNSGILRSEVNFVRKTATIDFNPKLIPLSAVARLITSVGYAPKINLDAEQKAEKSGAVYDKSLVLKLSIAGFCFGNVMLFSFPEYLGLDPSEGQLAQIFSWLNILLSIPVLLYSDSYYMVSAWKSYKQRQINIDVPIAVGLIALFARSVWDIVTGYGPGYLDSFTGLVFFLLIGRWFQNKTYESLAFDRDFKSYFPLAVLRKIKNDWEPVVVYNLEKGDQIKVRNMEIVPADSLLLDDEAFIDYSFVTGEAKPVLVKKGDLVYAGGKLIGQPITLVVENRTSQSHLTSLWNNQVFQKPEESRYKRLIDKAAKRFTWVILGLTLVAGVYWYVVDPSQVWLIITSILIVACPCALALTAPFTYGNMLRVFGRHKLYLKNADVIERMAGINAVVFDKTGTVTHGQEPEIVFTGELSDEEKSWVYTLAGYSTHPLSKLIHKHLGYRQAYEVKNFKEIAGKGLEGVISGIEVKIGSAIFVGFHERLEDIASTVFVAIAGEIKGYFAIRTAVRNHIQEMLGRLGDQCVAMLSGDSKADYVLIRTLFQPATQLLFNQSPHDKLHYISNLQHGGKRVMMLGDGLNDSGALKQADVGIAVTDDTGVFSPACDGILHGEQLPTLDTFLKLACSATRIVKTGFVLSFTYNAIALSFAVTGHLTPLVAAILMPLSSICVVVFTTVAVNTAARKHLSKRLA
;
A
#
# COMPACT_ATOMS: atom_id res chain seq x y z
N LEU A 1 -16.41 13.03 5.87
CA LEU A 1 -17.67 13.30 5.18
C LEU A 1 -17.76 12.58 3.85
N LEU A 2 -16.78 12.74 2.98
CA LEU A 2 -16.74 12.04 1.69
C LEU A 2 -16.73 10.50 1.87
N GLU A 3 -16.12 9.98 2.92
CA GLU A 3 -16.09 8.54 3.22
C GLU A 3 -17.43 7.97 3.74
N ASN A 4 -18.37 8.82 4.07
CA ASN A 4 -19.69 8.44 4.58
C ASN A 4 -20.85 8.83 3.62
N LEU A 5 -20.58 9.00 2.33
CA LEU A 5 -21.61 9.35 1.33
C LEU A 5 -22.73 8.29 1.24
N GLN A 6 -22.43 7.03 1.52
CA GLN A 6 -23.43 5.95 1.62
C GLN A 6 -24.51 6.20 2.66
N LYS A 7 -24.25 7.03 3.69
CA LYS A 7 -25.25 7.43 4.68
C LYS A 7 -26.15 8.56 4.20
N LEU A 8 -25.73 9.27 3.16
CA LEU A 8 -26.47 10.38 2.60
C LEU A 8 -27.37 9.96 1.43
N ASN A 9 -27.00 8.86 0.75
CA ASN A 9 -27.80 8.32 -0.35
C ASN A 9 -27.60 6.81 -0.47
N SER A 10 -28.71 6.05 -0.44
CA SER A 10 -28.71 4.59 -0.53
C SER A 10 -28.22 4.03 -1.89
N GLY A 11 -28.16 4.85 -2.91
CA GLY A 11 -27.59 4.48 -4.20
C GLY A 11 -26.06 4.45 -4.22
N ILE A 12 -25.38 4.96 -3.18
CA ILE A 12 -23.93 4.88 -3.02
C ILE A 12 -23.59 3.68 -2.18
N LEU A 13 -22.87 2.74 -2.77
CA LEU A 13 -22.47 1.48 -2.12
C LEU A 13 -21.26 1.68 -1.22
N ARG A 14 -20.28 2.47 -1.70
CA ARG A 14 -19.01 2.69 -1.02
C ARG A 14 -18.43 4.05 -1.39
N SER A 15 -17.73 4.68 -0.46
CA SER A 15 -16.95 5.89 -0.72
C SER A 15 -15.65 5.84 0.08
N GLU A 16 -14.52 5.91 -0.63
CA GLU A 16 -13.17 5.96 -0.06
C GLU A 16 -12.46 7.23 -0.48
N VAL A 17 -11.76 7.85 0.45
CA VAL A 17 -11.00 9.07 0.19
C VAL A 17 -9.52 8.83 0.42
N ASN A 18 -8.73 9.03 -0.62
CA ASN A 18 -7.29 9.11 -0.49
C ASN A 18 -6.88 10.57 -0.27
N PHE A 19 -6.70 10.95 0.98
CA PHE A 19 -6.34 12.33 1.35
C PHE A 19 -4.99 12.76 0.78
N VAL A 20 -4.07 11.82 0.63
CA VAL A 20 -2.73 12.06 0.11
C VAL A 20 -2.76 12.43 -1.37
N ARG A 21 -3.55 11.69 -2.15
CA ARG A 21 -3.74 11.93 -3.60
C ARG A 21 -4.85 12.92 -3.90
N LYS A 22 -5.60 13.36 -2.88
CA LYS A 22 -6.81 14.20 -3.06
C LYS A 22 -7.81 13.57 -4.03
N THR A 23 -7.91 12.24 -4.02
CA THR A 23 -8.83 11.46 -4.85
C THR A 23 -9.88 10.78 -3.99
N ALA A 24 -11.09 10.64 -4.52
CA ALA A 24 -12.16 9.87 -3.93
C ALA A 24 -12.62 8.78 -4.92
N THR A 25 -12.69 7.55 -4.45
CA THR A 25 -13.27 6.42 -5.19
C THR A 25 -14.67 6.17 -4.64
N ILE A 26 -15.67 6.24 -5.51
CA ILE A 26 -17.07 6.13 -5.12
C ILE A 26 -17.74 5.07 -5.98
N ASP A 27 -18.20 4.01 -5.33
CA ASP A 27 -18.98 2.94 -5.95
C ASP A 27 -20.46 3.26 -5.77
N PHE A 28 -21.22 3.31 -6.87
CA PHE A 28 -22.64 3.62 -6.84
C PHE A 28 -23.43 2.73 -7.78
N ASN A 29 -24.70 2.51 -7.49
CA ASN A 29 -25.60 1.76 -8.34
C ASN A 29 -26.24 2.70 -9.39
N PRO A 30 -25.90 2.57 -10.69
CA PRO A 30 -26.39 3.48 -11.71
C PRO A 30 -27.91 3.41 -11.94
N LYS A 31 -28.57 2.32 -11.47
CA LYS A 31 -30.04 2.19 -11.51
C LYS A 31 -30.74 3.01 -10.44
N LEU A 32 -30.05 3.34 -9.32
CA LEU A 32 -30.60 4.09 -8.20
C LEU A 32 -30.18 5.55 -8.20
N ILE A 33 -28.96 5.85 -8.65
CA ILE A 33 -28.42 7.21 -8.70
C ILE A 33 -27.55 7.40 -9.95
N PRO A 34 -27.81 8.40 -10.81
CA PRO A 34 -26.96 8.69 -11.96
C PRO A 34 -25.68 9.41 -11.55
N LEU A 35 -24.59 9.27 -12.34
CA LEU A 35 -23.29 9.89 -12.08
C LEU A 35 -23.39 11.39 -11.83
N SER A 36 -24.27 12.11 -12.55
CA SER A 36 -24.50 13.55 -12.38
C SER A 36 -25.05 13.89 -10.99
N ALA A 37 -25.86 13.02 -10.39
CA ALA A 37 -26.39 13.20 -9.05
C ALA A 37 -25.32 12.88 -7.99
N VAL A 38 -24.45 11.88 -8.23
CA VAL A 38 -23.27 11.62 -7.39
C VAL A 38 -22.35 12.84 -7.39
N ALA A 39 -22.04 13.40 -8.57
CA ALA A 39 -21.20 14.60 -8.68
C ALA A 39 -21.83 15.80 -7.94
N ARG A 40 -23.14 16.02 -8.06
CA ARG A 40 -23.87 17.06 -7.31
C ARG A 40 -23.82 16.81 -5.79
N LEU A 41 -23.97 15.56 -5.36
CA LEU A 41 -23.88 15.20 -3.95
C LEU A 41 -22.48 15.51 -3.40
N ILE A 42 -21.41 15.15 -4.12
CA ILE A 42 -20.04 15.46 -3.73
C ILE A 42 -19.82 16.96 -3.66
N THR A 43 -20.37 17.72 -4.63
CA THR A 43 -20.30 19.19 -4.65
C THR A 43 -21.08 19.80 -3.46
N SER A 44 -22.23 19.25 -3.10
CA SER A 44 -23.02 19.72 -1.95
C SER A 44 -22.32 19.48 -0.61
N VAL A 45 -21.48 18.46 -0.55
CA VAL A 45 -20.59 18.16 0.59
C VAL A 45 -19.39 19.14 0.63
N GLY A 46 -19.24 19.97 -0.41
CA GLY A 46 -18.25 21.05 -0.49
C GLY A 46 -16.95 20.66 -1.21
N TYR A 47 -16.96 19.57 -1.94
CA TYR A 47 -15.83 19.15 -2.76
C TYR A 47 -16.30 19.04 -4.22
N ALA A 48 -16.01 20.05 -5.04
CA ALA A 48 -16.31 20.00 -6.47
C ALA A 48 -15.45 18.90 -7.12
N PRO A 49 -16.03 17.79 -7.63
CA PRO A 49 -15.26 16.74 -8.22
C PRO A 49 -14.70 17.21 -9.57
N LYS A 50 -13.40 16.99 -9.78
CA LYS A 50 -12.82 17.05 -11.12
C LYS A 50 -12.91 15.65 -11.71
N ILE A 51 -13.91 15.42 -12.54
CA ILE A 51 -14.08 14.16 -13.24
C ILE A 51 -13.09 14.18 -14.41
N ASN A 52 -12.01 13.45 -14.31
CA ASN A 52 -11.00 13.30 -15.34
C ASN A 52 -11.03 11.85 -15.82
N LEU A 53 -11.53 11.62 -17.01
CA LEU A 53 -11.49 10.32 -17.66
C LEU A 53 -10.04 9.97 -18.10
N ASP A 54 -9.16 10.98 -18.20
CA ASP A 54 -7.74 10.86 -18.58
C ASP A 54 -6.78 11.12 -17.40
N ALA A 55 -7.21 10.92 -16.17
CA ALA A 55 -6.46 11.32 -14.96
C ALA A 55 -5.07 10.67 -14.80
N GLU A 56 -4.80 9.56 -15.49
CA GLU A 56 -3.53 8.86 -15.37
C GLU A 56 -2.37 9.54 -16.15
N GLN A 57 -2.65 10.24 -17.25
CA GLN A 57 -1.59 10.90 -18.04
C GLN A 57 -1.15 12.26 -17.51
N LYS A 58 -1.97 12.94 -16.70
CA LYS A 58 -1.62 14.25 -16.12
C LYS A 58 -1.02 14.19 -14.72
N ALA A 59 -1.10 13.04 -14.04
CA ALA A 59 -0.49 12.86 -12.71
C ALA A 59 1.06 12.89 -12.77
N GLU A 60 1.66 12.49 -13.89
CA GLU A 60 3.13 12.54 -14.06
C GLU A 60 3.69 13.95 -14.27
N LYS A 61 2.87 14.92 -14.69
CA LYS A 61 3.31 16.32 -14.91
C LYS A 61 2.94 17.31 -13.81
N SER A 62 2.11 16.92 -12.86
CA SER A 62 1.86 17.73 -11.67
C SER A 62 2.82 17.31 -10.55
N GLY A 63 4.05 17.76 -10.66
CA GLY A 63 4.89 17.99 -9.49
C GLY A 63 4.03 18.67 -8.43
N ALA A 64 4.26 18.33 -7.15
CA ALA A 64 3.52 18.72 -5.96
C ALA A 64 2.61 19.94 -6.20
N VAL A 65 1.27 19.70 -6.24
CA VAL A 65 0.32 20.81 -6.33
C VAL A 65 0.46 21.57 -5.02
N TYR A 66 1.36 22.53 -5.02
CA TYR A 66 1.47 23.52 -3.96
C TYR A 66 0.06 24.10 -3.76
N ASP A 67 -0.50 23.93 -2.58
CA ASP A 67 -1.77 24.56 -2.24
C ASP A 67 -1.51 26.07 -2.11
N LYS A 68 -1.42 26.72 -3.27
CA LYS A 68 -1.14 28.17 -3.38
C LYS A 68 -2.09 28.98 -2.50
N SER A 69 -3.30 28.46 -2.28
CA SER A 69 -4.29 29.13 -1.45
C SER A 69 -3.91 29.08 0.03
N LEU A 70 -3.37 27.97 0.53
CA LEU A 70 -2.92 27.86 1.94
C LEU A 70 -1.70 28.74 2.20
N VAL A 71 -0.74 28.76 1.26
CA VAL A 71 0.44 29.63 1.38
C VAL A 71 0.02 31.10 1.39
N LEU A 72 -0.90 31.51 0.51
CA LEU A 72 -1.40 32.88 0.48
C LEU A 72 -2.12 33.25 1.79
N LYS A 73 -2.98 32.36 2.32
CA LYS A 73 -3.65 32.55 3.62
C LYS A 73 -2.65 32.69 4.76
N LEU A 74 -1.61 31.86 4.77
CA LEU A 74 -0.53 31.92 5.74
C LEU A 74 0.26 33.23 5.64
N SER A 75 0.57 33.69 4.43
CA SER A 75 1.31 34.95 4.20
C SER A 75 0.51 36.16 4.67
N ILE A 76 -0.80 36.21 4.38
CA ILE A 76 -1.68 37.30 4.85
C ILE A 76 -1.80 37.28 6.37
N ALA A 77 -2.03 36.10 6.97
CA ALA A 77 -2.09 35.96 8.43
C ALA A 77 -0.79 36.40 9.11
N GLY A 78 0.38 35.99 8.56
CA GLY A 78 1.69 36.36 9.10
C GLY A 78 1.99 37.87 8.98
N PHE A 79 1.64 38.48 7.84
CA PHE A 79 1.79 39.91 7.65
C PHE A 79 0.90 40.69 8.65
N CYS A 80 -0.38 40.32 8.75
CA CYS A 80 -1.30 40.98 9.67
C CYS A 80 -0.88 40.77 11.13
N PHE A 81 -0.52 39.55 11.52
CA PHE A 81 -0.04 39.25 12.88
C PHE A 81 1.19 40.07 13.27
N GLY A 82 2.20 40.17 12.37
CA GLY A 82 3.39 40.96 12.65
C GLY A 82 3.10 42.46 12.88
N ASN A 83 2.20 43.02 12.07
CA ASN A 83 1.82 44.44 12.21
C ASN A 83 0.91 44.67 13.42
N VAL A 84 -0.08 43.81 13.69
CA VAL A 84 -0.95 43.89 14.88
C VAL A 84 -0.10 43.79 16.16
N MET A 85 0.88 42.86 16.18
CA MET A 85 1.80 42.71 17.32
C MET A 85 2.63 43.99 17.52
N LEU A 86 3.09 44.61 16.42
CA LEU A 86 3.84 45.88 16.51
C LEU A 86 2.98 47.01 17.08
N PHE A 87 1.72 47.12 16.68
CA PHE A 87 0.81 48.18 17.19
C PHE A 87 0.29 47.89 18.60
N SER A 88 0.27 46.63 19.04
CA SER A 88 -0.05 46.26 20.43
C SER A 88 1.16 46.37 21.38
N PHE A 89 2.40 46.50 20.86
CA PHE A 89 3.62 46.54 21.67
C PHE A 89 3.65 47.67 22.73
N PRO A 90 3.16 48.91 22.45
CA PRO A 90 3.12 49.99 23.47
C PRO A 90 2.27 49.62 24.69
N GLU A 91 1.18 48.84 24.51
CA GLU A 91 0.33 48.37 25.60
C GLU A 91 1.07 47.40 26.55
N TYR A 92 1.94 46.55 26.02
CA TYR A 92 2.79 45.66 26.81
C TYR A 92 3.87 46.40 27.62
N LEU A 93 4.22 47.64 27.21
CA LEU A 93 5.15 48.50 27.92
C LEU A 93 4.47 49.35 29.01
N GLY A 94 3.15 49.20 29.22
CA GLY A 94 2.41 49.86 30.26
C GLY A 94 1.94 51.28 29.90
N LEU A 95 1.86 51.61 28.62
CA LEU A 95 1.19 52.85 28.15
C LEU A 95 -0.31 52.63 28.23
N ASP A 96 -0.99 53.39 29.08
CA ASP A 96 -2.43 53.28 29.28
C ASP A 96 -3.17 53.73 28.02
N PRO A 97 -4.10 52.91 27.45
CA PRO A 97 -4.89 53.30 26.29
C PRO A 97 -5.73 54.57 26.47
N SER A 98 -6.01 54.95 27.69
CA SER A 98 -6.78 56.14 28.00
C SER A 98 -6.02 57.45 27.85
N GLU A 99 -4.69 57.45 27.74
CA GLU A 99 -3.85 58.66 27.77
C GLU A 99 -3.42 59.22 26.41
N GLY A 100 -3.91 58.69 25.26
CA GLY A 100 -3.50 59.25 23.98
C GLY A 100 -4.33 58.86 22.76
N GLN A 101 -4.55 59.85 21.89
CA GLN A 101 -5.14 59.65 20.55
C GLN A 101 -4.45 58.59 19.74
N LEU A 102 -3.13 58.34 19.96
CA LEU A 102 -2.35 57.34 19.27
C LEU A 102 -2.75 55.91 19.63
N ALA A 103 -3.06 55.63 20.91
CA ALA A 103 -3.51 54.29 21.32
C ALA A 103 -4.86 53.93 20.69
N GLN A 104 -5.79 54.87 20.60
CA GLN A 104 -7.05 54.64 19.89
C GLN A 104 -6.83 54.36 18.40
N ILE A 105 -5.95 55.11 17.73
CA ILE A 105 -5.60 54.87 16.34
C ILE A 105 -5.05 53.49 16.14
N PHE A 106 -4.13 53.02 17.01
CA PHE A 106 -3.56 51.68 16.93
C PHE A 106 -4.61 50.59 17.14
N SER A 107 -5.54 50.75 18.07
CA SER A 107 -6.62 49.80 18.29
C SER A 107 -7.53 49.68 17.07
N TRP A 108 -7.89 50.80 16.39
CA TRP A 108 -8.64 50.77 15.14
C TRP A 108 -7.86 50.15 13.97
N LEU A 109 -6.56 50.40 13.88
CA LEU A 109 -5.68 49.75 12.91
C LEU A 109 -5.59 48.23 13.14
N ASN A 110 -5.56 47.81 14.39
CA ASN A 110 -5.59 46.40 14.74
C ASN A 110 -6.88 45.71 14.29
N ILE A 111 -8.05 46.38 14.44
CA ILE A 111 -9.32 45.86 13.89
C ILE A 111 -9.22 45.76 12.38
N LEU A 112 -8.76 46.81 11.68
CA LEU A 112 -8.67 46.84 10.23
C LEU A 112 -7.79 45.73 9.67
N LEU A 113 -6.63 45.49 10.30
CA LEU A 113 -5.70 44.42 9.91
C LEU A 113 -6.21 43.02 10.27
N SER A 114 -7.09 42.88 11.25
CA SER A 114 -7.66 41.60 11.64
C SER A 114 -8.80 41.15 10.74
N ILE A 115 -9.48 42.04 10.03
CA ILE A 115 -10.58 41.74 9.09
C ILE A 115 -10.12 40.79 7.95
N PRO A 116 -9.01 41.01 7.22
CA PRO A 116 -8.51 40.09 6.22
C PRO A 116 -8.19 38.71 6.81
N VAL A 117 -7.71 38.65 8.04
CA VAL A 117 -7.43 37.38 8.73
C VAL A 117 -8.72 36.63 8.98
N LEU A 118 -9.77 37.27 9.51
CA LEU A 118 -11.06 36.65 9.76
C LEU A 118 -11.75 36.18 8.48
N LEU A 119 -11.83 37.05 7.46
CA LEU A 119 -12.62 36.74 6.25
C LEU A 119 -11.91 35.81 5.27
N TYR A 120 -10.58 35.90 5.19
CA TYR A 120 -9.83 35.12 4.19
C TYR A 120 -8.94 34.04 4.80
N SER A 121 -8.06 34.38 5.77
CA SER A 121 -7.13 33.42 6.31
C SER A 121 -7.82 32.35 7.15
N ASP A 122 -8.79 32.73 7.98
CA ASP A 122 -9.58 31.84 8.84
C ASP A 122 -10.68 31.06 8.09
N SER A 123 -10.97 31.44 6.85
CA SER A 123 -12.06 30.83 6.05
C SER A 123 -12.00 29.30 5.98
N TYR A 124 -10.82 28.68 6.18
CA TYR A 124 -10.68 27.25 6.22
C TYR A 124 -11.50 26.63 7.38
N TYR A 125 -11.32 27.16 8.59
CA TYR A 125 -11.99 26.68 9.80
C TYR A 125 -13.47 27.02 9.81
N MET A 126 -13.82 28.23 9.37
CA MET A 126 -15.22 28.68 9.27
C MET A 126 -16.03 27.83 8.29
N VAL A 127 -15.50 27.58 7.09
CA VAL A 127 -16.16 26.74 6.09
C VAL A 127 -16.26 25.28 6.56
N SER A 128 -15.24 24.76 7.24
CA SER A 128 -15.27 23.40 7.80
C SER A 128 -16.33 23.27 8.89
N ALA A 129 -16.41 24.23 9.81
CA ALA A 129 -17.39 24.28 10.87
C ALA A 129 -18.84 24.41 10.34
N TRP A 130 -19.06 25.30 9.38
CA TRP A 130 -20.35 25.48 8.73
C TRP A 130 -20.86 24.23 8.03
N LYS A 131 -19.98 23.54 7.29
CA LYS A 131 -20.31 22.25 6.65
C LYS A 131 -20.66 21.19 7.67
N SER A 132 -19.92 21.10 8.77
CA SER A 132 -20.20 20.16 9.87
C SER A 132 -21.58 20.42 10.49
N TYR A 133 -21.91 21.66 10.75
CA TYR A 133 -23.23 22.07 11.28
C TYR A 133 -24.36 21.66 10.31
N LYS A 134 -24.22 21.98 9.02
CA LYS A 134 -25.23 21.63 8.00
C LYS A 134 -25.45 20.11 7.89
N GLN A 135 -24.43 19.30 8.17
CA GLN A 135 -24.47 17.85 8.08
C GLN A 135 -24.80 17.16 9.41
N ARG A 136 -25.10 17.94 10.46
CA ARG A 136 -25.32 17.45 11.83
C ARG A 136 -24.21 16.51 12.34
N GLN A 137 -22.98 16.72 11.90
CA GLN A 137 -21.79 15.98 12.35
C GLN A 137 -20.77 16.98 12.93
N ILE A 138 -20.48 16.85 14.21
CA ILE A 138 -19.47 17.69 14.86
C ILE A 138 -18.08 17.18 14.50
N ASN A 139 -17.26 18.06 13.90
CA ASN A 139 -15.85 17.80 13.64
C ASN A 139 -14.96 18.60 14.60
N ILE A 140 -13.64 18.32 14.53
CA ILE A 140 -12.61 18.93 15.40
C ILE A 140 -12.45 20.44 15.14
N ASP A 141 -12.81 20.93 13.94
CA ASP A 141 -12.66 22.35 13.57
C ASP A 141 -13.76 23.23 14.18
N VAL A 142 -14.88 22.65 14.63
CA VAL A 142 -16.01 23.40 15.22
C VAL A 142 -15.62 24.15 16.50
N PRO A 143 -15.00 23.51 17.51
CA PRO A 143 -14.53 24.24 18.71
C PRO A 143 -13.54 25.37 18.39
N ILE A 144 -12.64 25.14 17.43
CA ILE A 144 -11.66 26.14 16.99
C ILE A 144 -12.37 27.35 16.37
N ALA A 145 -13.28 27.12 15.44
CA ALA A 145 -14.04 28.20 14.78
C ALA A 145 -14.86 29.02 15.81
N VAL A 146 -15.51 28.34 16.76
CA VAL A 146 -16.24 29.01 17.84
C VAL A 146 -15.30 29.86 18.70
N GLY A 147 -14.14 29.32 19.07
CA GLY A 147 -13.13 30.06 19.85
C GLY A 147 -12.59 31.30 19.13
N LEU A 148 -12.33 31.18 17.82
CA LEU A 148 -11.86 32.29 16.98
C LEU A 148 -12.91 33.40 16.87
N ILE A 149 -14.18 33.05 16.61
CA ILE A 149 -15.28 34.03 16.57
C ILE A 149 -15.45 34.72 17.92
N ALA A 150 -15.43 33.96 19.02
CA ALA A 150 -15.59 34.50 20.36
C ALA A 150 -14.45 35.48 20.70
N LEU A 151 -13.20 35.13 20.39
CA LEU A 151 -12.04 35.97 20.64
C LEU A 151 -12.07 37.26 19.82
N PHE A 152 -12.42 37.17 18.53
CA PHE A 152 -12.57 38.35 17.67
C PHE A 152 -13.70 39.27 18.14
N ALA A 153 -14.91 38.70 18.36
CA ALA A 153 -16.08 39.47 18.80
C ALA A 153 -15.83 40.18 20.14
N ARG A 154 -15.21 39.50 21.10
CA ARG A 154 -14.83 40.09 22.37
C ARG A 154 -13.83 41.23 22.20
N SER A 155 -12.79 41.05 21.39
CA SER A 155 -11.78 42.06 21.15
C SER A 155 -12.36 43.34 20.53
N VAL A 156 -13.24 43.17 19.53
CA VAL A 156 -13.94 44.31 18.91
C VAL A 156 -14.84 45.00 19.93
N TRP A 157 -15.57 44.25 20.76
CA TRP A 157 -16.40 44.81 21.81
C TRP A 157 -15.61 45.65 22.79
N ASP A 158 -14.46 45.12 23.31
CA ASP A 158 -13.63 45.81 24.25
C ASP A 158 -13.07 47.13 23.69
N ILE A 159 -12.65 47.14 22.42
CA ILE A 159 -12.12 48.33 21.75
C ILE A 159 -13.25 49.36 21.50
N VAL A 160 -14.41 48.94 21.01
CA VAL A 160 -15.52 49.84 20.68
C VAL A 160 -16.15 50.47 21.93
N THR A 161 -16.21 49.71 23.05
CA THR A 161 -16.78 50.20 24.31
C THR A 161 -15.73 50.89 25.22
N GLY A 162 -14.44 50.89 24.84
CA GLY A 162 -13.36 51.50 25.62
C GLY A 162 -13.00 50.74 26.88
N TYR A 163 -13.44 49.48 27.03
CA TYR A 163 -13.07 48.63 28.18
C TYR A 163 -11.62 48.13 28.17
N GLY A 164 -10.97 48.13 26.99
CA GLY A 164 -9.59 47.67 26.85
C GLY A 164 -9.11 47.62 25.40
N PRO A 165 -7.83 47.27 25.21
CA PRO A 165 -7.21 47.23 23.88
C PRO A 165 -7.66 46.00 23.03
N GLY A 166 -8.38 45.05 23.62
CA GLY A 166 -8.77 43.80 23.00
C GLY A 166 -7.64 42.79 22.92
N TYR A 167 -7.85 41.67 22.23
CA TYR A 167 -6.92 40.53 22.08
C TYR A 167 -6.73 40.20 20.59
N LEU A 168 -6.66 41.21 19.70
CA LEU A 168 -6.53 41.04 18.25
C LEU A 168 -5.16 40.49 17.84
N ASP A 169 -4.13 40.76 18.61
CA ASP A 169 -2.80 40.16 18.52
C ASP A 169 -2.86 38.65 18.75
N SER A 170 -3.55 38.26 19.81
CA SER A 170 -3.79 36.82 20.13
C SER A 170 -4.65 36.14 19.04
N PHE A 171 -5.67 36.84 18.51
CA PHE A 171 -6.51 36.32 17.42
C PHE A 171 -5.70 36.08 16.13
N THR A 172 -4.98 37.11 15.67
CA THR A 172 -4.19 37.00 14.43
C THR A 172 -3.05 36.03 14.57
N GLY A 173 -2.39 35.99 15.73
CA GLY A 173 -1.34 35.03 16.06
C GLY A 173 -1.86 33.59 16.10
N LEU A 174 -3.03 33.39 16.70
CA LEU A 174 -3.68 32.06 16.74
C LEU A 174 -3.96 31.54 15.33
N VAL A 175 -4.59 32.35 14.46
CA VAL A 175 -4.87 31.95 13.08
C VAL A 175 -3.57 31.64 12.33
N PHE A 176 -2.54 32.46 12.51
CA PHE A 176 -1.22 32.25 11.89
C PHE A 176 -0.59 30.94 12.32
N PHE A 177 -0.51 30.64 13.64
CA PHE A 177 0.07 29.40 14.12
C PHE A 177 -0.75 28.16 13.77
N LEU A 178 -2.07 28.26 13.74
CA LEU A 178 -2.95 27.19 13.25
C LEU A 178 -2.69 26.88 11.77
N LEU A 179 -2.50 27.88 10.92
CA LEU A 179 -2.17 27.73 9.52
C LEU A 179 -0.74 27.15 9.31
N ILE A 180 0.24 27.55 10.13
CA ILE A 180 1.57 26.91 10.14
C ILE A 180 1.45 25.42 10.44
N GLY A 181 0.71 25.06 11.49
CA GLY A 181 0.48 23.67 11.85
C GLY A 181 -0.15 22.87 10.69
N ARG A 182 -1.12 23.47 10.00
CA ARG A 182 -1.79 22.88 8.84
C ARG A 182 -0.86 22.75 7.63
N TRP A 183 -0.07 23.79 7.36
CA TRP A 183 0.95 23.75 6.30
C TRP A 183 1.99 22.64 6.55
N PHE A 184 2.48 22.56 7.79
CA PHE A 184 3.43 21.52 8.20
C PHE A 184 2.82 20.11 8.02
N GLN A 185 1.56 19.91 8.45
CA GLN A 185 0.83 18.64 8.24
C GLN A 185 0.75 18.28 6.76
N ASN A 186 0.28 19.22 5.91
CA ASN A 186 0.16 18.99 4.47
C ASN A 186 1.52 18.65 3.84
N LYS A 187 2.58 19.42 4.19
CA LYS A 187 3.93 19.21 3.67
C LYS A 187 4.48 17.83 4.03
N THR A 188 4.20 17.39 5.25
CA THR A 188 4.66 16.09 5.73
C THR A 188 3.86 14.95 5.12
N TYR A 189 2.55 15.11 4.91
CA TYR A 189 1.77 14.14 4.13
C TYR A 189 2.25 14.05 2.67
N GLU A 190 2.62 15.16 2.04
CA GLU A 190 3.21 15.17 0.69
C GLU A 190 4.52 14.38 0.64
N SER A 191 5.41 14.56 1.60
CA SER A 191 6.68 13.82 1.64
C SER A 191 6.50 12.31 1.83
N LEU A 192 5.46 11.90 2.59
CA LEU A 192 5.09 10.49 2.72
C LEU A 192 4.41 9.91 1.48
N ALA A 193 3.79 10.76 0.65
CA ALA A 193 3.11 10.34 -0.58
C ALA A 193 4.08 10.09 -1.73
N PHE A 194 5.15 10.88 -1.83
CA PHE A 194 6.12 10.80 -2.91
C PHE A 194 6.85 9.44 -2.97
N ASP A 195 7.10 8.80 -1.81
CA ASP A 195 7.75 7.48 -1.74
C ASP A 195 6.79 6.30 -2.06
N ARG A 196 5.52 6.55 -2.44
CA ARG A 196 4.48 5.52 -2.55
C ARG A 196 3.98 5.24 -3.95
N ASP A 197 4.61 5.74 -4.98
CA ASP A 197 4.20 5.40 -6.34
C ASP A 197 4.70 4.00 -6.71
N PHE A 198 3.86 2.98 -6.42
CA PHE A 198 4.11 1.59 -6.83
C PHE A 198 4.31 1.45 -8.34
N LYS A 199 3.79 2.40 -9.11
CA LYS A 199 3.92 2.43 -10.57
C LYS A 199 5.37 2.64 -11.01
N SER A 200 6.22 3.27 -10.19
CA SER A 200 7.63 3.47 -10.49
C SER A 200 8.51 2.24 -10.26
N TYR A 201 8.00 1.24 -9.52
CA TYR A 201 8.76 0.01 -9.20
C TYR A 201 8.49 -1.14 -10.18
N PHE A 202 7.45 -1.05 -11.00
CA PHE A 202 7.10 -2.07 -11.98
C PHE A 202 6.93 -1.45 -13.37
N PRO A 203 8.03 -1.17 -14.07
CA PRO A 203 7.95 -0.79 -15.47
C PRO A 203 7.50 -2.00 -16.28
N LEU A 204 6.20 -2.15 -16.47
CA LEU A 204 5.66 -3.06 -17.47
C LEU A 204 6.02 -2.47 -18.83
N ALA A 205 7.09 -2.97 -19.43
CA ALA A 205 7.48 -2.64 -20.78
C ALA A 205 7.14 -3.81 -21.70
N VAL A 206 6.69 -3.51 -22.91
CA VAL A 206 6.44 -4.47 -23.97
C VAL A 206 7.19 -4.02 -25.24
N LEU A 207 7.57 -4.96 -26.07
CA LEU A 207 8.19 -4.64 -27.35
C LEU A 207 7.12 -4.12 -28.32
N ARG A 208 7.25 -2.85 -28.74
CA ARG A 208 6.42 -2.20 -29.75
C ARG A 208 7.19 -2.06 -31.03
N LYS A 209 6.55 -2.30 -32.16
CA LYS A 209 7.12 -2.12 -33.49
C LYS A 209 7.11 -0.63 -33.86
N ILE A 210 8.31 -0.07 -34.07
CA ILE A 210 8.49 1.31 -34.54
C ILE A 210 9.21 1.21 -35.88
N LYS A 211 8.53 1.57 -36.98
CA LYS A 211 9.00 1.36 -38.37
C LYS A 211 9.30 -0.11 -38.65
N ASN A 212 10.56 -0.55 -38.58
CA ASN A 212 10.97 -1.94 -38.82
C ASN A 212 11.63 -2.62 -37.62
N ASP A 213 11.84 -1.90 -36.52
CA ASP A 213 12.53 -2.40 -35.32
C ASP A 213 11.55 -2.56 -34.14
N TRP A 214 11.93 -3.43 -33.17
CA TRP A 214 11.20 -3.66 -31.96
C TRP A 214 11.84 -2.92 -30.79
N GLU A 215 11.15 -1.92 -30.23
CA GLU A 215 11.63 -1.12 -29.11
C GLU A 215 10.82 -1.39 -27.84
N PRO A 216 11.47 -1.46 -26.66
CA PRO A 216 10.75 -1.60 -25.40
C PRO A 216 10.03 -0.28 -25.07
N VAL A 217 8.72 -0.36 -24.90
CA VAL A 217 7.85 0.77 -24.54
C VAL A 217 7.07 0.44 -23.28
N VAL A 218 6.96 1.42 -22.38
CA VAL A 218 6.16 1.27 -21.17
C VAL A 218 4.70 1.04 -21.56
N VAL A 219 4.05 0.07 -20.93
CA VAL A 219 2.68 -0.37 -21.27
C VAL A 219 1.65 0.77 -21.27
N TYR A 220 1.83 1.77 -20.41
CA TYR A 220 0.94 2.94 -20.35
C TYR A 220 1.04 3.87 -21.57
N ASN A 221 2.09 3.75 -22.38
CA ASN A 221 2.30 4.53 -23.60
C ASN A 221 1.80 3.81 -24.84
N LEU A 222 1.13 2.67 -24.69
CA LEU A 222 0.48 1.95 -25.80
C LEU A 222 -0.76 2.68 -26.27
N GLU A 223 -0.87 2.82 -27.57
CA GLU A 223 -2.04 3.39 -28.23
C GLU A 223 -2.75 2.34 -29.09
N LYS A 224 -4.04 2.59 -29.36
CA LYS A 224 -4.81 1.75 -30.29
C LYS A 224 -4.14 1.70 -31.66
N GLY A 225 -3.93 0.50 -32.18
CA GLY A 225 -3.25 0.25 -33.44
C GLY A 225 -1.74 -0.06 -33.33
N ASP A 226 -1.14 0.08 -32.15
CA ASP A 226 0.25 -0.29 -31.93
C ASP A 226 0.43 -1.81 -32.10
N GLN A 227 1.46 -2.20 -32.86
CA GLN A 227 1.88 -3.60 -32.94
C GLN A 227 2.84 -3.91 -31.79
N ILE A 228 2.50 -4.91 -30.99
CA ILE A 228 3.28 -5.36 -29.84
C ILE A 228 3.69 -6.82 -30.01
N LYS A 229 4.84 -7.18 -29.48
CA LYS A 229 5.34 -8.56 -29.43
C LYS A 229 5.36 -9.06 -28.00
N VAL A 230 4.65 -10.17 -27.77
CA VAL A 230 4.57 -10.83 -26.47
C VAL A 230 5.33 -12.15 -26.55
N ARG A 231 6.21 -12.41 -25.60
CA ARG A 231 7.06 -13.61 -25.54
C ARG A 231 6.41 -14.69 -24.68
N ASN A 232 6.93 -15.91 -24.81
CA ASN A 232 6.48 -17.01 -23.97
C ASN A 232 6.52 -16.66 -22.48
N MET A 233 5.44 -16.96 -21.77
CA MET A 233 5.23 -16.69 -20.34
C MET A 233 5.05 -15.19 -19.99
N GLU A 234 5.09 -14.28 -20.96
CA GLU A 234 4.74 -12.87 -20.73
C GLU A 234 3.21 -12.68 -20.69
N ILE A 235 2.81 -11.66 -19.95
CA ILE A 235 1.40 -11.27 -19.82
C ILE A 235 1.05 -10.29 -20.93
N VAL A 236 -0.09 -10.51 -21.58
CA VAL A 236 -0.65 -9.58 -22.56
C VAL A 236 -1.04 -8.26 -21.85
N PRO A 237 -0.45 -7.12 -22.25
CA PRO A 237 -0.58 -5.88 -21.47
C PRO A 237 -1.86 -5.09 -21.74
N ALA A 238 -2.51 -5.32 -22.89
CA ALA A 238 -3.70 -4.61 -23.32
C ALA A 238 -4.57 -5.52 -24.18
N ASP A 239 -5.89 -5.28 -24.22
CA ASP A 239 -6.79 -6.02 -25.11
C ASP A 239 -6.37 -5.80 -26.56
N SER A 240 -6.02 -6.88 -27.24
CA SER A 240 -5.34 -6.84 -28.54
C SER A 240 -5.85 -7.94 -29.48
N LEU A 241 -5.73 -7.71 -30.77
CA LEU A 241 -6.06 -8.68 -31.80
C LEU A 241 -4.84 -9.53 -32.18
N LEU A 242 -5.00 -10.84 -32.30
CA LEU A 242 -3.92 -11.74 -32.71
C LEU A 242 -3.64 -11.60 -34.23
N LEU A 243 -2.37 -11.36 -34.58
CA LEU A 243 -1.91 -11.29 -35.98
C LEU A 243 -1.40 -12.63 -36.50
N ASP A 244 -0.86 -13.46 -35.65
CA ASP A 244 -0.33 -14.78 -36.00
C ASP A 244 -1.49 -15.80 -36.14
N ASP A 245 -1.24 -16.93 -36.74
CA ASP A 245 -2.31 -17.88 -37.14
C ASP A 245 -3.04 -18.47 -35.92
N GLU A 246 -2.30 -18.85 -34.86
CA GLU A 246 -2.86 -19.37 -33.61
C GLU A 246 -1.95 -19.13 -32.42
N ALA A 247 -2.54 -19.03 -31.22
CA ALA A 247 -1.82 -18.88 -29.96
C ALA A 247 -2.54 -19.57 -28.80
N PHE A 248 -1.81 -20.09 -27.85
CA PHE A 248 -2.34 -20.59 -26.59
C PHE A 248 -2.20 -19.53 -25.49
N ILE A 249 -3.32 -19.07 -24.96
CA ILE A 249 -3.36 -18.06 -23.92
C ILE A 249 -3.92 -18.67 -22.64
N ASP A 250 -3.16 -18.61 -21.57
CA ASP A 250 -3.58 -19.03 -20.25
C ASP A 250 -4.26 -17.85 -19.54
N TYR A 251 -5.55 -17.96 -19.33
CA TYR A 251 -6.36 -17.01 -18.59
C TYR A 251 -6.59 -17.43 -17.12
N SER A 252 -5.89 -18.44 -16.63
CA SER A 252 -6.06 -18.94 -15.24
C SER A 252 -5.96 -17.85 -14.20
N PHE A 253 -5.12 -16.86 -14.48
CA PHE A 253 -4.96 -15.65 -13.66
C PHE A 253 -6.23 -14.78 -13.62
N VAL A 254 -7.03 -14.78 -14.68
CA VAL A 254 -8.23 -13.95 -14.84
C VAL A 254 -9.50 -14.71 -14.50
N THR A 255 -9.61 -15.94 -15.00
CA THR A 255 -10.82 -16.77 -14.89
C THR A 255 -10.75 -17.82 -13.79
N GLY A 256 -9.56 -18.15 -13.29
CA GLY A 256 -9.33 -19.26 -12.35
C GLY A 256 -9.34 -20.64 -13.02
N GLU A 257 -9.54 -20.74 -14.34
CA GLU A 257 -9.55 -21.99 -15.09
C GLU A 257 -8.15 -22.32 -15.62
N ALA A 258 -7.63 -23.50 -15.28
CA ALA A 258 -6.25 -23.91 -15.55
C ALA A 258 -5.98 -24.39 -17.00
N LYS A 259 -6.93 -24.29 -17.92
CA LYS A 259 -6.74 -24.75 -19.31
C LYS A 259 -6.43 -23.57 -20.24
N PRO A 260 -5.28 -23.60 -20.94
CA PRO A 260 -4.99 -22.61 -21.98
C PRO A 260 -6.06 -22.63 -23.08
N VAL A 261 -6.48 -21.45 -23.49
CA VAL A 261 -7.46 -21.27 -24.59
C VAL A 261 -6.71 -21.08 -25.89
N LEU A 262 -7.12 -21.82 -26.90
CA LEU A 262 -6.64 -21.63 -28.27
C LEU A 262 -7.33 -20.41 -28.87
N VAL A 263 -6.55 -19.40 -29.25
CA VAL A 263 -6.98 -18.17 -29.92
C VAL A 263 -6.49 -18.20 -31.36
N LYS A 264 -7.33 -17.83 -32.31
CA LYS A 264 -7.02 -17.82 -33.75
C LYS A 264 -6.77 -16.41 -34.26
N LYS A 265 -6.15 -16.29 -35.41
CA LYS A 265 -5.89 -15.02 -36.08
C LYS A 265 -7.13 -14.16 -36.20
N GLY A 266 -7.03 -12.91 -35.74
CA GLY A 266 -8.11 -11.95 -35.73
C GLY A 266 -9.01 -12.02 -34.50
N ASP A 267 -8.84 -13.01 -33.62
CA ASP A 267 -9.57 -13.08 -32.37
C ASP A 267 -9.00 -12.09 -31.35
N LEU A 268 -9.86 -11.65 -30.44
CA LEU A 268 -9.49 -10.75 -29.37
C LEU A 268 -8.79 -11.50 -28.23
N VAL A 269 -7.55 -11.11 -27.94
CA VAL A 269 -6.77 -11.56 -26.78
C VAL A 269 -6.94 -10.52 -25.68
N TYR A 270 -7.53 -10.92 -24.56
CA TYR A 270 -7.74 -10.02 -23.42
C TYR A 270 -6.46 -9.80 -22.66
N ALA A 271 -6.30 -8.57 -22.16
CA ALA A 271 -5.21 -8.23 -21.23
C ALA A 271 -5.24 -9.15 -20.00
N GLY A 272 -4.06 -9.51 -19.49
CA GLY A 272 -3.91 -10.41 -18.34
C GLY A 272 -3.79 -11.89 -18.72
N GLY A 273 -4.08 -12.26 -19.97
CA GLY A 273 -3.76 -13.57 -20.47
C GLY A 273 -2.24 -13.78 -20.55
N LYS A 274 -1.76 -14.95 -20.17
CA LYS A 274 -0.34 -15.34 -20.23
C LYS A 274 -0.11 -16.18 -21.48
N LEU A 275 0.84 -15.77 -22.32
CA LEU A 275 1.18 -16.51 -23.52
C LEU A 275 1.89 -17.81 -23.17
N ILE A 276 1.41 -18.93 -23.78
CA ILE A 276 2.08 -20.23 -23.73
C ILE A 276 2.49 -20.64 -25.13
N GLY A 277 3.79 -20.72 -25.39
CA GLY A 277 4.34 -21.18 -26.66
C GLY A 277 5.27 -20.18 -27.34
N GLN A 278 5.19 -20.09 -28.66
CA GLN A 278 6.06 -19.19 -29.43
C GLN A 278 5.67 -17.72 -29.24
N PRO A 279 6.64 -16.78 -29.35
CA PRO A 279 6.35 -15.34 -29.33
C PRO A 279 5.34 -14.97 -30.41
N ILE A 280 4.35 -14.16 -30.03
CA ILE A 280 3.27 -13.71 -30.92
C ILE A 280 3.28 -12.19 -31.11
N THR A 281 2.70 -11.78 -32.22
CA THR A 281 2.46 -10.38 -32.56
C THR A 281 0.98 -10.05 -32.38
N LEU A 282 0.71 -8.97 -31.67
CA LEU A 282 -0.65 -8.50 -31.37
C LEU A 282 -0.80 -7.05 -31.83
N VAL A 283 -2.03 -6.64 -32.17
CA VAL A 283 -2.39 -5.24 -32.41
C VAL A 283 -3.28 -4.77 -31.27
N VAL A 284 -2.88 -3.71 -30.59
CA VAL A 284 -3.64 -3.13 -29.49
C VAL A 284 -4.98 -2.57 -29.97
N GLU A 285 -6.08 -3.09 -29.43
CA GLU A 285 -7.44 -2.63 -29.75
C GLU A 285 -7.94 -1.59 -28.73
N ASN A 286 -7.65 -1.77 -27.46
CA ASN A 286 -8.02 -0.84 -26.40
C ASN A 286 -6.79 -0.36 -25.64
N ARG A 287 -6.80 0.92 -25.23
CA ARG A 287 -5.74 1.44 -24.34
C ARG A 287 -5.72 0.67 -23.03
N THR A 288 -4.55 0.55 -22.41
CA THR A 288 -4.35 -0.20 -21.16
C THR A 288 -5.26 0.28 -20.02
N SER A 289 -5.61 1.58 -19.98
CA SER A 289 -6.56 2.15 -19.02
C SER A 289 -8.02 1.70 -19.21
N GLN A 290 -8.36 1.21 -20.39
CA GLN A 290 -9.70 0.75 -20.78
C GLN A 290 -9.77 -0.77 -20.93
N SER A 291 -8.65 -1.47 -20.71
CA SER A 291 -8.58 -2.92 -20.89
C SER A 291 -9.38 -3.66 -19.81
N HIS A 292 -9.78 -4.88 -20.14
CA HIS A 292 -10.51 -5.78 -19.25
C HIS A 292 -9.79 -6.02 -17.90
N LEU A 293 -8.46 -6.04 -17.92
CA LEU A 293 -7.62 -6.15 -16.71
C LEU A 293 -7.81 -4.98 -15.75
N THR A 294 -7.84 -3.75 -16.27
CA THR A 294 -8.05 -2.55 -15.43
C THR A 294 -9.47 -2.55 -14.86
N SER A 295 -10.46 -3.04 -15.62
CA SER A 295 -11.83 -3.18 -15.14
C SER A 295 -11.95 -4.29 -14.08
N LEU A 296 -11.21 -5.39 -14.21
CA LEU A 296 -11.15 -6.46 -13.20
C LEU A 296 -10.41 -6.02 -11.93
N TRP A 297 -9.33 -5.24 -12.07
CA TRP A 297 -8.62 -4.67 -10.90
C TRP A 297 -9.47 -3.71 -10.09
N ASN A 298 -10.39 -3.01 -10.75
CA ASN A 298 -11.37 -2.14 -10.11
C ASN A 298 -12.61 -2.91 -9.61
N ASN A 299 -12.73 -4.21 -9.89
CA ASN A 299 -13.89 -4.99 -9.51
C ASN A 299 -13.92 -5.21 -7.97
N GLN A 300 -15.11 -5.03 -7.39
CA GLN A 300 -15.39 -5.13 -5.94
C GLN A 300 -14.91 -6.44 -5.31
N VAL A 301 -14.83 -7.52 -6.10
CA VAL A 301 -14.35 -8.82 -5.65
C VAL A 301 -12.89 -8.77 -5.17
N PHE A 302 -12.06 -7.84 -5.67
CA PHE A 302 -10.64 -7.71 -5.29
C PHE A 302 -10.37 -6.65 -4.22
N GLN A 303 -11.37 -5.97 -3.70
CA GLN A 303 -11.21 -4.98 -2.64
C GLN A 303 -11.69 -5.56 -1.31
N LYS A 304 -10.76 -5.71 -0.36
CA LYS A 304 -11.14 -6.03 1.02
C LYS A 304 -11.77 -4.79 1.65
N PRO A 305 -13.02 -4.85 2.15
CA PRO A 305 -13.63 -3.72 2.84
C PRO A 305 -13.17 -3.70 4.29
N GLU A 306 -11.97 -3.23 4.58
CA GLU A 306 -11.57 -2.97 5.96
C GLU A 306 -11.03 -1.56 6.11
N GLU A 307 -11.86 -0.70 6.74
CA GLU A 307 -11.35 0.49 7.38
C GLU A 307 -10.38 0.06 8.48
N SER A 308 -9.20 0.68 8.50
CA SER A 308 -8.20 0.51 9.55
C SER A 308 -8.87 0.59 10.93
N ARG A 309 -8.63 -0.40 11.78
CA ARG A 309 -9.17 -0.47 13.13
C ARG A 309 -8.79 0.78 13.94
N TYR A 310 -7.58 1.28 13.74
CA TYR A 310 -7.11 2.51 14.38
C TYR A 310 -7.83 3.76 13.87
N LYS A 311 -8.15 3.84 12.59
CA LYS A 311 -8.94 4.95 12.04
C LYS A 311 -10.31 5.03 12.71
N ARG A 312 -11.01 3.91 12.83
CA ARG A 312 -12.29 3.82 13.56
C ARG A 312 -12.16 4.18 15.05
N LEU A 313 -11.06 3.79 15.69
CA LEU A 313 -10.81 4.12 17.11
C LEU A 313 -10.50 5.62 17.26
N ILE A 314 -9.70 6.21 16.38
CA ILE A 314 -9.40 7.65 16.38
C ILE A 314 -10.68 8.45 16.19
N ASP A 315 -11.52 8.10 15.22
CA ASP A 315 -12.77 8.82 14.94
C ASP A 315 -13.74 8.75 16.13
N LYS A 316 -13.88 7.57 16.79
CA LYS A 316 -14.68 7.44 18.00
C LYS A 316 -14.11 8.24 19.17
N ALA A 317 -12.79 8.19 19.35
CA ALA A 317 -12.10 8.94 20.40
C ALA A 317 -12.25 10.44 20.18
N ALA A 318 -12.03 10.93 18.97
CA ALA A 318 -12.17 12.34 18.60
C ALA A 318 -13.59 12.87 18.86
N LYS A 319 -14.64 12.11 18.48
CA LYS A 319 -16.03 12.50 18.75
C LYS A 319 -16.33 12.60 20.26
N ARG A 320 -15.91 11.62 21.05
CA ARG A 320 -16.10 11.64 22.51
C ARG A 320 -15.33 12.79 23.14
N PHE A 321 -14.09 12.98 22.71
CA PHE A 321 -13.23 14.07 23.18
C PHE A 321 -13.86 15.44 22.94
N THR A 322 -14.41 15.69 21.75
CA THR A 322 -15.08 16.96 21.43
C THR A 322 -16.25 17.23 22.38
N TRP A 323 -17.09 16.25 22.67
CA TRP A 323 -18.19 16.43 23.62
C TRP A 323 -17.71 16.69 25.05
N VAL A 324 -16.67 15.98 25.50
CA VAL A 324 -16.06 16.22 26.82
C VAL A 324 -15.51 17.66 26.92
N ILE A 325 -14.84 18.13 25.88
CA ILE A 325 -14.30 19.49 25.85
C ILE A 325 -15.42 20.54 25.88
N LEU A 326 -16.46 20.38 25.08
CA LEU A 326 -17.60 21.32 25.10
C LEU A 326 -18.26 21.35 26.47
N GLY A 327 -18.45 20.19 27.10
CA GLY A 327 -18.96 20.11 28.48
C GLY A 327 -18.05 20.79 29.49
N LEU A 328 -16.73 20.51 29.41
CA LEU A 328 -15.74 21.14 30.28
C LEU A 328 -15.68 22.67 30.09
N THR A 329 -15.75 23.14 28.85
CA THR A 329 -15.80 24.57 28.54
C THR A 329 -17.01 25.24 29.16
N LEU A 330 -18.18 24.58 29.08
CA LEU A 330 -19.40 25.11 29.70
C LEU A 330 -19.25 25.18 31.24
N VAL A 331 -18.78 24.10 31.88
CA VAL A 331 -18.60 24.05 33.31
C VAL A 331 -17.57 25.07 33.80
N ALA A 332 -16.42 25.16 33.11
CA ALA A 332 -15.40 26.18 33.41
C ALA A 332 -15.93 27.60 33.21
N GLY A 333 -16.69 27.83 32.13
CA GLY A 333 -17.30 29.12 31.86
C GLY A 333 -18.28 29.55 32.96
N VAL A 334 -19.14 28.66 33.42
CA VAL A 334 -20.07 28.93 34.54
C VAL A 334 -19.32 29.17 35.84
N TYR A 335 -18.31 28.35 36.15
CA TYR A 335 -17.49 28.54 37.37
C TYR A 335 -16.83 29.91 37.41
N TRP A 336 -16.13 30.27 36.34
CA TRP A 336 -15.40 31.55 36.24
C TRP A 336 -16.33 32.75 36.13
N TYR A 337 -17.54 32.59 35.59
CA TYR A 337 -18.56 33.64 35.59
C TYR A 337 -18.96 34.03 37.00
N VAL A 338 -18.94 33.09 37.96
CA VAL A 338 -19.22 33.35 39.37
C VAL A 338 -18.02 33.88 40.13
N VAL A 339 -16.81 33.36 39.80
CA VAL A 339 -15.59 33.70 40.55
C VAL A 339 -14.93 35.02 40.05
N ASP A 340 -14.74 35.13 38.72
CA ASP A 340 -14.19 36.32 38.08
C ASP A 340 -14.70 36.43 36.66
N PRO A 341 -15.75 37.21 36.40
CA PRO A 341 -16.35 37.39 35.07
C PRO A 341 -15.36 37.89 34.00
N SER A 342 -14.29 38.60 34.40
CA SER A 342 -13.31 39.16 33.46
C SER A 342 -12.49 38.06 32.78
N GLN A 343 -12.28 36.92 33.43
CA GLN A 343 -11.45 35.81 32.95
C GLN A 343 -12.25 34.81 32.06
N VAL A 344 -13.57 34.87 32.09
CA VAL A 344 -14.44 33.85 31.43
C VAL A 344 -14.06 33.64 29.97
N TRP A 345 -13.95 34.72 29.21
CA TRP A 345 -13.69 34.60 27.75
C TRP A 345 -12.27 34.12 27.46
N LEU A 346 -11.29 34.52 28.26
CA LEU A 346 -9.91 34.08 28.12
C LEU A 346 -9.80 32.58 28.35
N ILE A 347 -10.48 32.07 29.38
CA ILE A 347 -10.47 30.64 29.75
C ILE A 347 -11.22 29.80 28.74
N ILE A 348 -12.42 30.23 28.32
CA ILE A 348 -13.21 29.53 27.30
C ILE A 348 -12.39 29.39 26.00
N THR A 349 -11.79 30.50 25.55
CA THR A 349 -11.00 30.47 24.31
C THR A 349 -9.75 29.59 24.47
N SER A 350 -9.02 29.69 25.60
CA SER A 350 -7.85 28.84 25.84
C SER A 350 -8.19 27.35 25.88
N ILE A 351 -9.30 26.96 26.52
CA ILE A 351 -9.77 25.55 26.54
C ILE A 351 -10.12 25.08 25.12
N LEU A 352 -10.88 25.88 24.34
CA LEU A 352 -11.29 25.50 22.99
C LEU A 352 -10.10 25.37 22.03
N ILE A 353 -9.06 26.19 22.19
CA ILE A 353 -7.83 26.13 21.39
C ILE A 353 -7.01 24.88 21.73
N VAL A 354 -6.71 24.67 23.02
CA VAL A 354 -5.89 23.52 23.48
C VAL A 354 -6.56 22.18 23.18
N ALA A 355 -7.85 22.17 23.05
CA ALA A 355 -8.66 20.98 22.80
C ALA A 355 -8.47 20.35 21.41
N CYS A 356 -7.65 20.92 20.52
CA CYS A 356 -7.38 20.25 19.23
C CYS A 356 -6.54 18.97 19.42
N PRO A 357 -7.04 17.79 19.07
CA PRO A 357 -6.27 16.56 19.10
C PRO A 357 -5.39 16.39 17.85
N CYS A 358 -4.75 17.48 17.36
CA CYS A 358 -4.00 17.51 16.12
C CYS A 358 -2.82 16.52 16.11
N ALA A 359 -2.11 16.41 17.21
CA ALA A 359 -1.01 15.46 17.40
C ALA A 359 -1.48 13.99 17.33
N LEU A 360 -2.68 13.70 17.88
CA LEU A 360 -3.28 12.38 17.84
C LEU A 360 -3.53 11.92 16.39
N ALA A 361 -4.06 12.80 15.54
CA ALA A 361 -4.37 12.51 14.15
C ALA A 361 -3.12 12.21 13.30
N LEU A 362 -1.96 12.74 13.69
CA LEU A 362 -0.69 12.57 12.98
C LEU A 362 0.06 11.28 13.36
N THR A 363 -0.15 10.76 14.55
CA THR A 363 0.65 9.66 15.11
C THR A 363 0.67 8.41 14.23
N ALA A 364 -0.51 7.90 13.84
CA ALA A 364 -0.59 6.67 13.05
C ALA A 364 -0.10 6.85 11.61
N PRO A 365 -0.52 7.88 10.84
CA PRO A 365 -0.01 8.10 9.49
C PRO A 365 1.51 8.23 9.42
N PHE A 366 2.11 8.96 10.38
CA PHE A 366 3.57 9.15 10.42
C PHE A 366 4.32 7.88 10.78
N THR A 367 3.85 7.15 11.78
CA THR A 367 4.48 5.90 12.19
C THR A 367 4.44 4.87 11.05
N TYR A 368 3.25 4.64 10.50
CA TYR A 368 3.09 3.64 9.44
C TYR A 368 3.73 4.10 8.12
N GLY A 369 3.69 5.41 7.80
CA GLY A 369 4.35 5.95 6.64
C GLY A 369 5.87 5.78 6.67
N ASN A 370 6.50 6.09 7.80
CA ASN A 370 7.93 5.86 7.99
C ASN A 370 8.28 4.35 7.95
N MET A 371 7.42 3.50 8.52
CA MET A 371 7.62 2.05 8.49
C MET A 371 7.50 1.49 7.07
N LEU A 372 6.55 1.97 6.25
CA LEU A 372 6.45 1.60 4.83
C LEU A 372 7.73 1.95 4.06
N ARG A 373 8.33 3.12 4.35
CA ARG A 373 9.61 3.52 3.76
C ARG A 373 10.73 2.58 4.18
N VAL A 374 10.78 2.19 5.45
CA VAL A 374 11.75 1.19 5.94
C VAL A 374 11.57 -0.14 5.22
N PHE A 375 10.34 -0.64 5.11
CA PHE A 375 10.05 -1.90 4.43
C PHE A 375 10.42 -1.84 2.94
N GLY A 376 10.05 -0.76 2.24
CA GLY A 376 10.41 -0.57 0.83
C GLY A 376 11.91 -0.57 0.57
N ARG A 377 12.71 0.06 1.44
CA ARG A 377 14.18 0.00 1.37
C ARG A 377 14.75 -1.42 1.50
N HIS A 378 14.02 -2.30 2.18
CA HIS A 378 14.36 -3.70 2.34
C HIS A 378 13.55 -4.61 1.42
N LYS A 379 13.11 -4.09 0.25
CA LYS A 379 12.44 -4.84 -0.81
C LYS A 379 11.14 -5.55 -0.36
N LEU A 380 10.47 -5.06 0.70
CA LEU A 380 9.10 -5.43 1.05
C LEU A 380 8.18 -4.25 0.72
N TYR A 381 7.37 -4.42 -0.31
CA TYR A 381 6.46 -3.39 -0.81
C TYR A 381 5.03 -3.72 -0.40
N LEU A 382 4.44 -2.91 0.45
CA LEU A 382 3.06 -3.10 0.93
C LEU A 382 2.10 -2.14 0.23
N LYS A 383 0.88 -2.62 -0.04
CA LYS A 383 -0.17 -1.87 -0.74
C LYS A 383 -0.55 -0.57 -0.03
N ASN A 384 -0.66 -0.60 1.29
CA ASN A 384 -1.02 0.55 2.12
C ASN A 384 -0.53 0.39 3.57
N ALA A 385 -0.74 1.43 4.37
CA ALA A 385 -0.36 1.45 5.78
C ALA A 385 -1.14 0.44 6.66
N ASP A 386 -2.37 0.11 6.26
CA ASP A 386 -3.25 -0.79 7.03
C ASP A 386 -2.72 -2.23 7.04
N VAL A 387 -1.96 -2.59 6.01
CA VAL A 387 -1.29 -3.91 5.96
C VAL A 387 -0.33 -4.07 7.14
N ILE A 388 0.40 -3.01 7.55
CA ILE A 388 1.32 -3.09 8.70
C ILE A 388 0.55 -3.40 9.99
N GLU A 389 -0.63 -2.78 10.17
CA GLU A 389 -1.48 -3.05 11.31
C GLU A 389 -1.96 -4.50 11.34
N ARG A 390 -2.39 -5.03 10.18
CA ARG A 390 -2.79 -6.42 10.04
C ARG A 390 -1.63 -7.37 10.29
N MET A 391 -0.44 -7.08 9.75
CA MET A 391 0.79 -7.84 9.99
C MET A 391 1.15 -7.94 11.47
N ALA A 392 0.97 -6.85 12.23
CA ALA A 392 1.23 -6.86 13.69
C ALA A 392 0.29 -7.79 14.48
N GLY A 393 -0.83 -8.16 13.90
CA GLY A 393 -1.80 -9.04 14.51
C GLY A 393 -1.70 -10.50 14.09
N ILE A 394 -0.81 -10.86 13.16
CA ILE A 394 -0.67 -12.22 12.63
C ILE A 394 -0.19 -13.19 13.72
N ASN A 395 -0.86 -14.34 13.79
CA ASN A 395 -0.50 -15.45 14.68
C ASN A 395 -0.41 -16.80 13.97
N ALA A 396 -0.66 -16.84 12.65
CA ALA A 396 -0.50 -18.01 11.81
C ALA A 396 0.12 -17.61 10.47
N VAL A 397 1.21 -18.25 10.08
CA VAL A 397 1.91 -18.04 8.81
C VAL A 397 1.83 -19.34 8.01
N VAL A 398 1.37 -19.24 6.78
CA VAL A 398 1.24 -20.35 5.83
C VAL A 398 2.08 -20.03 4.61
N PHE A 399 2.88 -21.00 4.18
CA PHE A 399 3.76 -20.86 3.03
C PHE A 399 3.25 -21.70 1.85
N ASP A 400 3.35 -21.19 0.65
CA ASP A 400 3.42 -22.03 -0.54
C ASP A 400 4.83 -22.62 -0.69
N LYS A 401 4.97 -23.77 -1.35
CA LYS A 401 6.29 -24.39 -1.61
C LYS A 401 6.98 -23.69 -2.79
N THR A 402 6.34 -23.75 -3.95
CA THR A 402 6.96 -23.47 -5.25
C THR A 402 7.07 -21.97 -5.50
N GLY A 403 8.28 -21.49 -5.86
CA GLY A 403 8.53 -20.07 -6.03
C GLY A 403 8.59 -19.26 -4.72
N THR A 404 8.23 -19.86 -3.56
CA THR A 404 8.22 -19.22 -2.25
C THR A 404 9.31 -19.78 -1.35
N VAL A 405 9.16 -21.00 -0.83
CA VAL A 405 10.21 -21.68 -0.03
C VAL A 405 11.36 -22.12 -0.93
N THR A 406 11.05 -22.45 -2.17
CA THR A 406 12.00 -22.83 -3.21
C THR A 406 12.15 -21.72 -4.23
N HIS A 407 13.26 -21.72 -4.98
CA HIS A 407 13.42 -20.85 -6.13
C HIS A 407 12.45 -21.23 -7.25
N GLY A 408 11.82 -20.25 -7.88
CA GLY A 408 10.82 -20.50 -8.93
C GLY A 408 11.39 -20.85 -10.30
N GLN A 409 12.66 -20.61 -10.56
CA GLN A 409 13.19 -20.62 -11.93
C GLN A 409 14.39 -21.53 -12.20
N GLU A 410 15.15 -21.99 -11.23
CA GLU A 410 16.34 -22.84 -11.51
C GLU A 410 16.51 -23.95 -10.49
N PRO A 411 15.94 -25.14 -10.74
CA PRO A 411 16.33 -26.31 -9.98
C PRO A 411 17.80 -26.62 -10.25
N GLU A 412 18.50 -27.08 -9.23
CA GLU A 412 19.85 -27.57 -9.37
C GLU A 412 19.80 -28.87 -10.17
N ILE A 413 20.50 -28.90 -11.31
CA ILE A 413 20.56 -30.08 -12.17
C ILE A 413 21.98 -30.63 -12.13
N VAL A 414 22.12 -31.86 -11.69
CA VAL A 414 23.39 -32.56 -11.65
C VAL A 414 23.25 -33.82 -12.50
N PHE A 415 24.16 -34.00 -13.46
CA PHE A 415 24.24 -35.26 -14.19
C PHE A 415 25.21 -36.21 -13.46
N THR A 416 24.76 -37.41 -13.18
CA THR A 416 25.57 -38.51 -12.62
C THR A 416 25.75 -39.55 -13.69
N GLY A 417 26.97 -39.72 -14.17
CA GLY A 417 27.35 -40.60 -15.27
C GLY A 417 28.33 -39.92 -16.21
N GLU A 418 28.61 -40.53 -17.34
CA GLU A 418 29.50 -39.98 -18.36
C GLU A 418 28.78 -39.85 -19.70
N LEU A 419 28.87 -38.67 -20.30
CA LEU A 419 28.40 -38.38 -21.65
C LEU A 419 29.51 -37.68 -22.42
N SER A 420 29.82 -38.16 -23.61
CA SER A 420 30.67 -37.44 -24.55
C SER A 420 29.97 -36.15 -25.02
N ASP A 421 30.74 -35.25 -25.62
CA ASP A 421 30.13 -33.97 -26.13
C ASP A 421 29.16 -34.21 -27.27
N GLU A 422 29.30 -35.26 -28.04
CA GLU A 422 28.36 -35.66 -29.08
C GLU A 422 27.09 -36.24 -28.46
N GLU A 423 27.17 -37.11 -27.46
CA GLU A 423 26.04 -37.67 -26.73
C GLU A 423 25.26 -36.57 -25.99
N LYS A 424 25.94 -35.58 -25.40
CA LYS A 424 25.29 -34.40 -24.82
C LYS A 424 24.50 -33.62 -25.86
N SER A 425 24.98 -33.52 -27.12
CA SER A 425 24.26 -32.86 -28.21
C SER A 425 23.03 -33.66 -28.65
N TRP A 426 23.08 -34.99 -28.60
CA TRP A 426 21.90 -35.83 -28.87
C TRP A 426 20.87 -35.72 -27.79
N VAL A 427 21.25 -35.72 -26.51
CA VAL A 427 20.34 -35.50 -25.37
C VAL A 427 19.73 -34.10 -25.45
N TYR A 428 20.54 -33.06 -25.73
CA TYR A 428 20.07 -31.68 -25.95
C TYR A 428 19.00 -31.64 -27.05
N THR A 429 19.28 -32.28 -28.18
CA THR A 429 18.38 -32.30 -29.33
C THR A 429 17.07 -33.00 -28.98
N LEU A 430 17.11 -34.20 -28.42
CA LEU A 430 15.90 -34.99 -28.09
C LEU A 430 15.06 -34.28 -27.03
N ALA A 431 15.68 -33.71 -26.00
CA ALA A 431 15.00 -32.95 -24.97
C ALA A 431 14.31 -31.69 -25.51
N GLY A 432 14.86 -31.05 -26.55
CA GLY A 432 14.31 -29.89 -27.22
C GLY A 432 13.02 -30.15 -28.01
N TYR A 433 12.74 -31.40 -28.37
CA TYR A 433 11.50 -31.77 -29.05
C TYR A 433 10.29 -31.92 -28.14
N SER A 434 10.52 -31.93 -26.78
CA SER A 434 9.43 -32.06 -25.82
C SER A 434 9.11 -30.74 -25.13
N THR A 435 7.84 -30.53 -24.87
CA THR A 435 7.36 -29.39 -24.06
C THR A 435 7.32 -29.70 -22.57
N HIS A 436 7.66 -30.91 -22.17
CA HIS A 436 7.65 -31.35 -20.77
C HIS A 436 8.63 -30.50 -19.91
N PRO A 437 8.24 -30.08 -18.70
CA PRO A 437 9.08 -29.23 -17.85
C PRO A 437 10.49 -29.77 -17.59
N LEU A 438 10.63 -31.05 -17.28
CA LEU A 438 11.93 -31.68 -17.04
C LEU A 438 12.81 -31.69 -18.31
N SER A 439 12.23 -31.92 -19.48
CA SER A 439 12.94 -31.91 -20.75
C SER A 439 13.46 -30.49 -21.08
N LYS A 440 12.63 -29.46 -20.86
CA LYS A 440 13.05 -28.05 -21.03
C LYS A 440 14.20 -27.70 -20.09
N LEU A 441 14.17 -28.16 -18.85
CA LEU A 441 15.24 -27.95 -17.88
C LEU A 441 16.55 -28.61 -18.30
N ILE A 442 16.50 -29.86 -18.76
CA ILE A 442 17.69 -30.59 -19.26
C ILE A 442 18.24 -29.91 -20.52
N HIS A 443 17.36 -29.51 -21.46
CA HIS A 443 17.76 -28.78 -22.66
C HIS A 443 18.48 -27.47 -22.32
N LYS A 444 17.93 -26.69 -21.38
CA LYS A 444 18.56 -25.43 -20.88
C LYS A 444 19.89 -25.68 -20.17
N HIS A 445 19.95 -26.70 -19.31
CA HIS A 445 21.13 -27.05 -18.52
C HIS A 445 22.32 -27.45 -19.42
N LEU A 446 22.09 -28.21 -20.49
CA LEU A 446 23.14 -28.60 -21.43
C LEU A 446 23.70 -27.43 -22.26
N GLY A 447 23.03 -26.25 -22.25
CA GLY A 447 23.44 -25.08 -22.99
C GLY A 447 23.29 -25.23 -24.50
N TYR A 448 23.68 -24.18 -25.27
CA TYR A 448 23.58 -24.24 -26.72
C TYR A 448 24.57 -25.29 -27.28
N ARG A 449 24.04 -26.25 -28.03
CA ARG A 449 24.80 -27.33 -28.69
C ARG A 449 24.30 -27.48 -30.12
N GLN A 450 25.08 -28.23 -30.92
CA GLN A 450 24.66 -28.59 -32.26
C GLN A 450 23.39 -29.44 -32.20
N ALA A 451 22.35 -29.04 -32.93
CA ALA A 451 21.14 -29.80 -33.06
C ALA A 451 21.23 -30.76 -34.23
N TYR A 452 20.67 -31.96 -34.06
CA TYR A 452 20.63 -33.04 -35.06
C TYR A 452 19.19 -33.31 -35.49
N GLU A 453 19.02 -33.95 -36.62
CA GLU A 453 17.69 -34.42 -37.06
C GLU A 453 17.27 -35.65 -36.21
N VAL A 454 16.07 -35.62 -35.61
CA VAL A 454 15.47 -36.72 -34.88
C VAL A 454 14.51 -37.46 -35.75
N LYS A 455 14.79 -38.78 -35.95
CA LYS A 455 13.85 -39.68 -36.67
C LYS A 455 13.09 -40.53 -35.64
N ASN A 456 11.87 -40.93 -35.98
CA ASN A 456 11.03 -41.80 -35.13
C ASN A 456 10.83 -41.24 -33.70
N PHE A 457 10.72 -39.93 -33.58
CA PHE A 457 10.45 -39.27 -32.26
C PHE A 457 9.12 -39.79 -31.69
N LYS A 458 9.15 -40.25 -30.44
CA LYS A 458 7.97 -40.55 -29.64
C LYS A 458 8.10 -39.98 -28.24
N GLU A 459 7.03 -39.34 -27.79
CA GLU A 459 6.85 -38.93 -26.40
C GLU A 459 5.77 -39.78 -25.75
N ILE A 460 6.12 -40.55 -24.72
CA ILE A 460 5.23 -41.44 -23.99
C ILE A 460 4.91 -40.83 -22.65
N ALA A 461 3.65 -40.39 -22.49
CA ALA A 461 3.18 -39.72 -21.32
C ALA A 461 3.47 -40.51 -20.03
N GLY A 462 4.11 -39.86 -19.05
CA GLY A 462 4.51 -40.47 -17.76
C GLY A 462 5.70 -41.44 -17.82
N LYS A 463 6.32 -41.64 -18.99
CA LYS A 463 7.47 -42.55 -19.17
C LYS A 463 8.71 -41.80 -19.67
N GLY A 464 8.65 -41.15 -20.82
CA GLY A 464 9.80 -40.45 -21.36
C GLY A 464 9.75 -40.22 -22.87
N LEU A 465 10.90 -39.88 -23.43
CA LEU A 465 11.17 -39.58 -24.83
C LEU A 465 12.04 -40.62 -25.45
N GLU A 466 11.76 -41.02 -26.69
CA GLU A 466 12.64 -41.85 -27.52
C GLU A 466 12.75 -41.27 -28.93
N GLY A 467 13.90 -41.44 -29.54
CA GLY A 467 14.14 -41.02 -30.91
C GLY A 467 15.43 -41.60 -31.46
N VAL A 468 15.61 -41.60 -32.78
CA VAL A 468 16.80 -42.03 -33.48
C VAL A 468 17.55 -40.83 -34.00
N ILE A 469 18.78 -40.61 -33.54
CA ILE A 469 19.68 -39.52 -33.92
C ILE A 469 20.94 -40.11 -34.51
N SER A 470 21.32 -39.72 -35.71
CA SER A 470 22.48 -40.26 -36.44
C SER A 470 22.49 -41.78 -36.53
N GLY A 471 21.30 -42.43 -36.59
CA GLY A 471 21.13 -43.88 -36.66
C GLY A 471 21.20 -44.61 -35.29
N ILE A 472 21.36 -43.86 -34.19
CA ILE A 472 21.48 -44.39 -32.82
C ILE A 472 20.20 -44.08 -32.03
N GLU A 473 19.70 -45.07 -31.32
CA GLU A 473 18.54 -44.92 -30.46
C GLU A 473 18.95 -44.16 -29.17
N VAL A 474 18.21 -43.07 -28.85
CA VAL A 474 18.39 -42.29 -27.65
C VAL A 474 17.06 -42.26 -26.87
N LYS A 475 17.13 -42.60 -25.58
CA LYS A 475 15.98 -42.58 -24.64
C LYS A 475 16.27 -41.70 -23.46
N ILE A 476 15.27 -40.89 -23.08
CA ILE A 476 15.34 -40.03 -21.89
C ILE A 476 14.03 -40.21 -21.13
N GLY A 477 14.09 -40.60 -19.85
CA GLY A 477 12.85 -40.83 -19.10
C GLY A 477 13.02 -41.48 -17.74
N SER A 478 11.94 -42.14 -17.27
CA SER A 478 11.93 -42.84 -16.01
C SER A 478 12.88 -44.06 -16.01
N ALA A 479 13.36 -44.49 -14.83
CA ALA A 479 14.23 -45.67 -14.67
C ALA A 479 13.69 -46.91 -15.43
N ILE A 480 12.41 -47.21 -15.23
CA ILE A 480 11.74 -48.35 -15.88
C ILE A 480 11.74 -48.18 -17.41
N PHE A 481 11.55 -47.01 -17.94
CA PHE A 481 11.48 -46.74 -19.37
C PHE A 481 12.81 -46.95 -20.08
N VAL A 482 13.92 -46.65 -19.42
CA VAL A 482 15.28 -46.84 -19.95
C VAL A 482 15.85 -48.22 -19.59
N GLY A 483 15.16 -49.06 -18.79
CA GLY A 483 15.59 -50.38 -18.39
C GLY A 483 16.48 -50.44 -17.15
N PHE A 484 16.43 -49.42 -16.31
CA PHE A 484 17.17 -49.38 -15.04
C PHE A 484 16.29 -49.95 -13.91
N HIS A 485 16.80 -50.98 -13.20
CA HIS A 485 16.03 -51.72 -12.20
C HIS A 485 16.53 -51.57 -10.76
N GLU A 486 17.62 -50.85 -10.53
CA GLU A 486 18.09 -50.57 -9.17
C GLU A 486 17.27 -49.47 -8.50
N ARG A 487 16.96 -49.63 -7.22
CA ARG A 487 16.31 -48.61 -6.41
C ARG A 487 17.34 -47.55 -6.02
N LEU A 488 17.22 -46.37 -6.61
CA LEU A 488 17.91 -45.18 -6.04
C LEU A 488 17.07 -44.66 -4.87
N GLU A 489 17.72 -44.24 -3.79
CA GLU A 489 17.05 -43.54 -2.70
C GLU A 489 16.40 -42.27 -3.22
N ASP A 490 15.13 -42.08 -2.90
CA ASP A 490 14.21 -41.01 -3.41
C ASP A 490 14.63 -39.60 -2.90
N ILE A 491 15.69 -39.03 -3.46
CA ILE A 491 16.18 -37.69 -3.02
C ILE A 491 15.93 -36.60 -4.07
N ALA A 492 15.54 -36.95 -5.32
CA ALA A 492 15.37 -36.01 -6.43
C ALA A 492 14.46 -36.56 -7.52
N SER A 493 13.90 -35.67 -8.35
CA SER A 493 13.31 -36.11 -9.63
C SER A 493 14.43 -36.54 -10.56
N THR A 494 14.54 -37.84 -10.83
CA THR A 494 15.58 -38.43 -11.68
C THR A 494 15.08 -38.65 -13.09
N VAL A 495 15.87 -38.25 -14.07
CA VAL A 495 15.64 -38.48 -15.50
C VAL A 495 16.81 -39.23 -16.08
N PHE A 496 16.63 -40.51 -16.41
CA PHE A 496 17.67 -41.39 -16.92
C PHE A 496 17.89 -41.18 -18.42
N VAL A 497 19.11 -41.42 -18.85
CA VAL A 497 19.53 -41.35 -20.25
C VAL A 497 20.10 -42.73 -20.65
N ALA A 498 19.56 -43.29 -21.74
CA ALA A 498 20.11 -44.44 -22.39
C ALA A 498 20.40 -44.18 -23.88
N ILE A 499 21.53 -44.62 -24.36
CA ILE A 499 22.01 -44.47 -25.74
C ILE A 499 22.43 -45.81 -26.27
N ALA A 500 21.95 -46.23 -27.41
CA ALA A 500 22.16 -47.51 -28.01
C ALA A 500 21.85 -48.73 -27.07
N GLY A 501 20.83 -48.55 -26.18
CA GLY A 501 20.46 -49.55 -25.17
C GLY A 501 21.33 -49.57 -23.93
N GLU A 502 22.40 -48.77 -23.87
CA GLU A 502 23.28 -48.65 -22.69
C GLU A 502 22.87 -47.43 -21.85
N ILE A 503 22.74 -47.64 -20.53
CA ILE A 503 22.40 -46.55 -19.59
C ILE A 503 23.68 -45.75 -19.31
N LYS A 504 23.69 -44.49 -19.74
CA LYS A 504 24.82 -43.55 -19.59
C LYS A 504 24.82 -42.79 -18.25
N GLY A 505 23.68 -42.73 -17.60
CA GLY A 505 23.53 -42.03 -16.33
C GLY A 505 22.15 -41.40 -16.16
N TYR A 506 22.05 -40.49 -15.21
CA TYR A 506 20.79 -39.79 -14.95
C TYR A 506 21.01 -38.31 -14.54
N PHE A 507 20.06 -37.47 -14.89
CA PHE A 507 19.95 -36.12 -14.36
C PHE A 507 19.18 -36.16 -13.04
N ALA A 508 19.83 -35.74 -11.95
CA ALA A 508 19.19 -35.47 -10.67
C ALA A 508 18.74 -34.00 -10.65
N ILE A 509 17.45 -33.79 -10.65
CA ILE A 509 16.85 -32.44 -10.65
C ILE A 509 16.35 -32.20 -9.25
N ARG A 510 17.05 -31.33 -8.52
CA ARG A 510 16.74 -30.98 -7.12
C ARG A 510 16.07 -29.65 -7.07
N THR A 511 14.98 -29.56 -6.32
CA THR A 511 14.34 -28.29 -6.04
C THR A 511 15.29 -27.45 -5.17
N ALA A 512 15.76 -26.31 -5.70
CA ALA A 512 16.63 -25.42 -4.97
C ALA A 512 15.84 -24.71 -3.87
N VAL A 513 16.13 -25.04 -2.61
CA VAL A 513 15.58 -24.33 -1.44
C VAL A 513 16.32 -23.00 -1.28
N ARG A 514 15.57 -21.92 -0.93
CA ARG A 514 16.18 -20.62 -0.67
C ARG A 514 17.12 -20.67 0.53
N ASN A 515 18.21 -19.94 0.46
CA ASN A 515 19.18 -19.85 1.55
C ASN A 515 18.54 -19.29 2.83
N HIS A 516 18.98 -19.78 4.00
CA HIS A 516 18.58 -19.33 5.34
C HIS A 516 17.08 -19.47 5.66
N ILE A 517 16.30 -20.19 4.86
CA ILE A 517 14.87 -20.45 5.11
C ILE A 517 14.68 -21.25 6.40
N GLN A 518 15.47 -22.30 6.63
CA GLN A 518 15.36 -23.14 7.82
C GLN A 518 15.53 -22.33 9.11
N GLU A 519 16.50 -21.41 9.12
CA GLU A 519 16.71 -20.51 10.28
C GLU A 519 15.51 -19.57 10.49
N MET A 520 14.94 -19.03 9.44
CA MET A 520 13.77 -18.17 9.51
C MET A 520 12.55 -18.93 10.03
N LEU A 521 12.29 -20.14 9.51
CA LEU A 521 11.21 -21.01 9.98
C LEU A 521 11.38 -21.37 11.46
N GLY A 522 12.61 -21.63 11.89
CA GLY A 522 12.94 -21.84 13.30
C GLY A 522 12.61 -20.63 14.18
N ARG A 523 12.87 -19.40 13.69
CA ARG A 523 12.55 -18.17 14.42
C ARG A 523 11.06 -17.82 14.44
N LEU A 524 10.29 -18.23 13.44
CA LEU A 524 8.82 -18.12 13.43
C LEU A 524 8.17 -19.07 14.43
N GLY A 525 8.80 -20.23 14.69
CA GLY A 525 8.33 -21.19 15.68
C GLY A 525 6.87 -21.62 15.43
N ASP A 526 6.07 -21.62 16.47
CA ASP A 526 4.65 -22.05 16.43
C ASP A 526 3.76 -21.17 15.52
N GLN A 527 4.25 -20.00 15.08
CA GLN A 527 3.51 -19.17 14.11
C GLN A 527 3.53 -19.80 12.71
N CYS A 528 4.50 -20.65 12.38
CA CYS A 528 4.55 -21.38 11.13
C CYS A 528 3.62 -22.59 11.18
N VAL A 529 2.37 -22.42 10.75
CA VAL A 529 1.31 -23.43 10.91
C VAL A 529 1.33 -24.48 9.82
N ALA A 530 1.52 -24.08 8.57
CA ALA A 530 1.49 -25.01 7.44
C ALA A 530 2.34 -24.56 6.25
N MET A 531 2.70 -25.54 5.45
CA MET A 531 3.15 -25.37 4.07
C MET A 531 2.18 -26.12 3.14
N LEU A 532 1.72 -25.41 2.09
CA LEU A 532 0.81 -25.92 1.07
C LEU A 532 1.56 -26.08 -0.25
N SER A 533 1.30 -27.13 -1.00
CA SER A 533 1.89 -27.34 -2.32
C SER A 533 0.92 -28.04 -3.25
N GLY A 534 0.84 -27.59 -4.50
CA GLY A 534 0.17 -28.29 -5.58
C GLY A 534 0.96 -29.51 -6.10
N ASP A 535 2.26 -29.57 -5.78
CA ASP A 535 3.14 -30.65 -6.26
C ASP A 535 2.92 -31.96 -5.48
N SER A 536 3.44 -33.04 -6.06
CA SER A 536 3.47 -34.36 -5.41
C SER A 536 4.40 -34.38 -4.18
N LYS A 537 4.32 -35.49 -3.42
CA LYS A 537 5.15 -35.73 -2.21
C LYS A 537 6.63 -36.07 -2.50
N ALA A 538 7.09 -35.94 -3.74
CA ALA A 538 8.48 -36.31 -4.08
C ALA A 538 9.54 -35.64 -3.20
N ASP A 539 9.34 -34.36 -2.89
CA ASP A 539 10.27 -33.57 -2.06
C ASP A 539 9.96 -33.65 -0.55
N TYR A 540 9.08 -34.56 -0.10
CA TYR A 540 8.58 -34.56 1.30
C TYR A 540 9.71 -34.66 2.32
N VAL A 541 10.68 -35.55 2.10
CA VAL A 541 11.79 -35.77 3.04
C VAL A 541 12.62 -34.49 3.19
N LEU A 542 13.03 -33.90 2.08
CA LEU A 542 13.79 -32.64 2.06
C LEU A 542 13.05 -31.52 2.75
N ILE A 543 11.81 -31.30 2.38
CA ILE A 543 10.97 -30.21 2.92
C ILE A 543 10.71 -30.45 4.42
N ARG A 544 10.49 -31.70 4.85
CA ARG A 544 10.26 -32.02 6.28
C ARG A 544 11.43 -31.62 7.18
N THR A 545 12.67 -31.69 6.69
CA THR A 545 13.86 -31.27 7.46
C THR A 545 13.93 -29.76 7.68
N LEU A 546 13.24 -28.96 6.87
CA LEU A 546 13.23 -27.50 6.99
C LEU A 546 12.23 -26.99 8.03
N PHE A 547 11.11 -27.71 8.20
CA PHE A 547 10.00 -27.28 9.03
C PHE A 547 10.00 -27.99 10.38
N GLN A 548 9.43 -27.33 11.38
CA GLN A 548 9.24 -27.93 12.71
C GLN A 548 8.27 -29.11 12.67
N PRO A 549 8.37 -30.09 13.58
CA PRO A 549 7.46 -31.24 13.61
C PRO A 549 5.97 -30.88 13.70
N ALA A 550 5.64 -29.77 14.36
CA ALA A 550 4.27 -29.30 14.53
C ALA A 550 3.68 -28.67 13.26
N THR A 551 4.51 -28.25 12.30
CA THR A 551 4.05 -27.64 11.05
C THR A 551 3.44 -28.68 10.12
N GLN A 552 2.23 -28.41 9.63
CA GLN A 552 1.54 -29.29 8.67
C GLN A 552 2.12 -29.12 7.27
N LEU A 553 2.42 -30.23 6.59
CA LEU A 553 2.89 -30.24 5.21
C LEU A 553 1.84 -30.89 4.33
N LEU A 554 1.14 -30.10 3.51
CA LEU A 554 0.04 -30.54 2.66
C LEU A 554 0.45 -30.45 1.19
N PHE A 555 0.47 -31.60 0.53
CA PHE A 555 0.81 -31.75 -0.89
C PHE A 555 -0.43 -32.06 -1.71
N ASN A 556 -0.33 -31.98 -3.05
CA ASN A 556 -1.40 -32.16 -4.01
C ASN A 556 -2.63 -31.25 -3.74
N GLN A 557 -2.38 -30.03 -3.29
CA GLN A 557 -3.43 -29.04 -2.98
C GLN A 557 -3.79 -28.24 -4.24
N SER A 558 -5.05 -28.29 -4.65
CA SER A 558 -5.56 -27.39 -5.66
C SER A 558 -5.62 -25.94 -5.15
N PRO A 559 -5.71 -24.92 -6.01
CA PRO A 559 -5.92 -23.52 -5.59
C PRO A 559 -7.15 -23.36 -4.68
N HIS A 560 -8.18 -24.15 -4.89
CA HIS A 560 -9.40 -24.14 -4.09
C HIS A 560 -9.18 -24.73 -2.69
N ASP A 561 -8.40 -25.82 -2.58
CA ASP A 561 -8.05 -26.44 -1.28
C ASP A 561 -7.21 -25.49 -0.44
N LYS A 562 -6.25 -24.78 -1.07
CA LYS A 562 -5.45 -23.74 -0.41
C LYS A 562 -6.33 -22.64 0.16
N LEU A 563 -7.29 -22.14 -0.63
CA LEU A 563 -8.25 -21.11 -0.18
C LEU A 563 -9.09 -21.61 1.00
N HIS A 564 -9.64 -22.82 0.91
CA HIS A 564 -10.43 -23.42 2.00
C HIS A 564 -9.62 -23.62 3.26
N TYR A 565 -8.37 -24.05 3.15
CA TYR A 565 -7.49 -24.21 4.30
C TYR A 565 -7.29 -22.88 5.05
N ILE A 566 -7.02 -21.80 4.33
CA ILE A 566 -6.89 -20.44 4.91
C ILE A 566 -8.21 -20.03 5.60
N SER A 567 -9.34 -20.22 4.92
CA SER A 567 -10.66 -19.91 5.48
C SER A 567 -10.95 -20.68 6.77
N ASN A 568 -10.61 -21.95 6.82
CA ASN A 568 -10.80 -22.80 8.03
C ASN A 568 -9.95 -22.30 9.20
N LEU A 569 -8.70 -21.91 8.97
CA LEU A 569 -7.85 -21.31 10.00
C LEU A 569 -8.47 -20.01 10.55
N GLN A 570 -9.02 -19.17 9.68
CA GLN A 570 -9.68 -17.92 10.06
C GLN A 570 -10.97 -18.18 10.88
N HIS A 571 -11.79 -19.15 10.48
CA HIS A 571 -12.95 -19.58 11.27
C HIS A 571 -12.55 -20.12 12.64
N GLY A 572 -11.37 -20.74 12.76
CA GLY A 572 -10.75 -21.13 14.02
C GLY A 572 -10.16 -19.97 14.84
N GLY A 573 -10.41 -18.71 14.45
CA GLY A 573 -9.95 -17.51 15.16
C GLY A 573 -8.48 -17.15 14.93
N LYS A 574 -7.80 -17.79 13.98
CA LYS A 574 -6.43 -17.44 13.60
C LYS A 574 -6.44 -16.24 12.66
N ARG A 575 -5.41 -15.39 12.79
CA ARG A 575 -5.10 -14.32 11.82
C ARG A 575 -3.97 -14.81 10.94
N VAL A 576 -4.28 -15.03 9.69
CA VAL A 576 -3.43 -15.77 8.78
C VAL A 576 -2.67 -14.84 7.85
N MET A 577 -1.34 -15.03 7.77
CA MET A 577 -0.51 -14.52 6.69
C MET A 577 -0.23 -15.66 5.71
N MET A 578 -0.52 -15.46 4.44
CA MET A 578 -0.16 -16.37 3.36
C MET A 578 0.95 -15.78 2.52
N LEU A 579 1.98 -16.60 2.26
CA LEU A 579 3.06 -16.29 1.33
C LEU A 579 3.00 -17.26 0.15
N GLY A 580 3.01 -16.76 -1.07
CA GLY A 580 2.92 -17.55 -2.31
C GLY A 580 3.60 -16.83 -3.48
N ASP A 581 3.64 -17.46 -4.66
CA ASP A 581 4.23 -16.88 -5.88
C ASP A 581 3.33 -15.80 -6.54
N GLY A 582 2.09 -15.67 -6.06
CA GLY A 582 1.13 -14.69 -6.54
C GLY A 582 0.36 -15.10 -7.79
N LEU A 583 0.77 -16.12 -8.50
CA LEU A 583 0.13 -16.56 -9.73
C LEU A 583 -0.91 -17.67 -9.47
N ASN A 584 -0.48 -18.75 -8.84
CA ASN A 584 -1.33 -19.92 -8.56
C ASN A 584 -2.11 -19.78 -7.25
N ASP A 585 -1.66 -18.88 -6.37
CA ASP A 585 -2.15 -18.73 -5.00
C ASP A 585 -3.02 -17.48 -4.80
N SER A 586 -3.41 -16.81 -5.89
CA SER A 586 -4.14 -15.53 -5.84
C SER A 586 -5.41 -15.59 -4.97
N GLY A 587 -6.17 -16.68 -5.01
CA GLY A 587 -7.34 -16.90 -4.16
C GLY A 587 -6.98 -17.00 -2.67
N ALA A 588 -5.97 -17.81 -2.33
CA ALA A 588 -5.51 -18.00 -0.95
C ALA A 588 -4.84 -16.74 -0.38
N LEU A 589 -4.04 -16.03 -1.19
CA LEU A 589 -3.42 -14.75 -0.83
C LEU A 589 -4.48 -13.68 -0.52
N LYS A 590 -5.54 -13.64 -1.32
CA LYS A 590 -6.65 -12.71 -1.12
C LYS A 590 -7.48 -13.07 0.11
N GLN A 591 -7.75 -14.36 0.35
CA GLN A 591 -8.51 -14.84 1.50
C GLN A 591 -7.79 -14.55 2.81
N ALA A 592 -6.47 -14.72 2.86
CA ALA A 592 -5.66 -14.49 4.07
C ALA A 592 -5.83 -13.06 4.61
N ASP A 593 -5.64 -12.86 5.92
CA ASP A 593 -5.65 -11.51 6.53
C ASP A 593 -4.55 -10.63 5.93
N VAL A 594 -3.40 -11.23 5.63
CA VAL A 594 -2.30 -10.59 4.89
C VAL A 594 -1.77 -11.57 3.85
N GLY A 595 -1.90 -11.23 2.57
CA GLY A 595 -1.33 -12.00 1.46
C GLY A 595 -0.08 -11.33 0.92
N ILE A 596 1.05 -12.02 0.93
CA ILE A 596 2.34 -11.52 0.42
C ILE A 596 2.78 -12.38 -0.77
N ALA A 597 2.94 -11.74 -1.92
CA ALA A 597 3.57 -12.40 -3.06
C ALA A 597 5.09 -12.37 -2.91
N VAL A 598 5.73 -13.52 -3.07
CA VAL A 598 7.19 -13.65 -3.08
C VAL A 598 7.64 -13.78 -4.53
N THR A 599 8.59 -12.96 -4.96
CA THR A 599 9.08 -12.98 -6.35
C THR A 599 10.57 -12.65 -6.41
N ASP A 600 11.27 -13.29 -7.33
CA ASP A 600 12.67 -12.96 -7.66
C ASP A 600 12.75 -11.92 -8.78
N ASP A 601 11.65 -11.76 -9.55
CA ASP A 601 11.51 -10.73 -10.56
C ASP A 601 10.42 -9.74 -10.16
N THR A 602 10.81 -8.51 -9.89
CA THR A 602 9.89 -7.41 -9.51
C THR A 602 8.98 -6.97 -10.66
N GLY A 603 9.19 -7.47 -11.89
CA GLY A 603 8.32 -7.24 -13.05
C GLY A 603 7.01 -8.02 -13.03
N VAL A 604 6.85 -9.02 -12.13
CA VAL A 604 5.64 -9.85 -12.02
C VAL A 604 4.79 -9.37 -10.85
N PHE A 605 3.67 -8.74 -11.14
CA PHE A 605 2.73 -8.22 -10.13
C PHE A 605 1.48 -9.09 -10.07
N SER A 606 1.05 -9.48 -8.85
CA SER A 606 -0.26 -10.08 -8.60
C SER A 606 -1.19 -9.08 -7.90
N PRO A 607 -2.33 -8.72 -8.49
CA PRO A 607 -3.27 -7.75 -7.89
C PRO A 607 -3.97 -8.28 -6.63
N ALA A 608 -3.92 -9.59 -6.41
CA ALA A 608 -4.60 -10.25 -5.29
C ALA A 608 -3.86 -10.13 -3.96
N CYS A 609 -2.60 -9.66 -3.95
CA CYS A 609 -1.79 -9.58 -2.73
C CYS A 609 -1.87 -8.21 -2.03
N ASP A 610 -1.60 -8.22 -0.73
CA ASP A 610 -1.46 -7.04 0.12
C ASP A 610 -0.05 -6.45 0.08
N GLY A 611 0.93 -7.23 -0.38
CA GLY A 611 2.31 -6.80 -0.55
C GLY A 611 3.15 -7.76 -1.37
N ILE A 612 4.33 -7.29 -1.75
CA ILE A 612 5.31 -8.04 -2.54
C ILE A 612 6.62 -8.05 -1.77
N LEU A 613 7.20 -9.22 -1.63
CA LEU A 613 8.49 -9.45 -0.98
C LEU A 613 9.46 -10.04 -2.00
N HIS A 614 10.61 -9.40 -2.16
CA HIS A 614 11.69 -9.98 -2.98
C HIS A 614 12.20 -11.25 -2.32
N GLY A 615 12.37 -12.33 -3.10
CA GLY A 615 12.72 -13.65 -2.59
C GLY A 615 13.97 -13.71 -1.73
N GLU A 616 15.01 -12.91 -2.05
CA GLU A 616 16.22 -12.77 -1.22
C GLU A 616 15.93 -12.27 0.20
N GLN A 617 14.84 -11.52 0.40
CA GLN A 617 14.47 -10.96 1.69
C GLN A 617 13.50 -11.85 2.49
N LEU A 618 13.02 -12.94 1.90
CA LEU A 618 12.15 -13.90 2.60
C LEU A 618 12.75 -14.39 3.94
N PRO A 619 14.05 -14.68 4.06
CA PRO A 619 14.66 -15.06 5.32
C PRO A 619 14.58 -14.02 6.44
N THR A 620 14.14 -12.79 6.13
CA THR A 620 13.96 -11.69 7.11
C THR A 620 12.49 -11.46 7.52
N LEU A 621 11.58 -12.35 7.10
CA LEU A 621 10.13 -12.20 7.35
C LEU A 621 9.79 -12.02 8.84
N ASP A 622 10.44 -12.81 9.73
CA ASP A 622 10.28 -12.70 11.18
C ASP A 622 10.61 -11.28 11.70
N THR A 623 11.60 -10.65 11.09
CA THR A 623 12.02 -9.30 11.42
C THR A 623 10.98 -8.26 10.97
N PHE A 624 10.39 -8.43 9.78
CA PHE A 624 9.30 -7.55 9.32
C PHE A 624 8.06 -7.67 10.22
N LEU A 625 7.70 -8.87 10.68
CA LEU A 625 6.60 -9.06 11.63
C LEU A 625 6.90 -8.36 12.98
N LYS A 626 8.12 -8.48 13.51
CA LYS A 626 8.55 -7.77 14.74
C LYS A 626 8.53 -6.25 14.57
N LEU A 627 8.90 -5.75 13.40
CA LEU A 627 8.84 -4.32 13.08
C LEU A 627 7.39 -3.83 12.97
N ALA A 628 6.49 -4.61 12.39
CA ALA A 628 5.06 -4.29 12.35
C ALA A 628 4.46 -4.21 13.76
N CYS A 629 4.80 -5.14 14.67
CA CYS A 629 4.43 -5.08 16.08
C CYS A 629 5.01 -3.84 16.77
N SER A 630 6.26 -3.48 16.45
CA SER A 630 6.92 -2.29 17.00
C SER A 630 6.23 -1.01 16.52
N ALA A 631 5.84 -0.93 15.24
CA ALA A 631 5.08 0.20 14.70
C ALA A 631 3.76 0.40 15.44
N THR A 632 3.01 -0.68 15.68
CA THR A 632 1.76 -0.62 16.45
C THR A 632 1.98 -0.15 17.89
N ARG A 633 3.08 -0.57 18.52
CA ARG A 633 3.46 -0.11 19.88
C ARG A 633 3.82 1.37 19.87
N ILE A 634 4.57 1.84 18.88
CA ILE A 634 4.93 3.25 18.72
C ILE A 634 3.66 4.11 18.56
N VAL A 635 2.68 3.66 17.77
CA VAL A 635 1.39 4.37 17.63
C VAL A 635 0.69 4.48 18.97
N LYS A 636 0.60 3.39 19.75
CA LYS A 636 -0.03 3.41 21.08
C LYS A 636 0.70 4.38 22.02
N THR A 637 2.04 4.35 22.05
CA THR A 637 2.86 5.26 22.88
C THR A 637 2.66 6.71 22.46
N GLY A 638 2.62 6.99 21.15
CA GLY A 638 2.37 8.33 20.64
C GLY A 638 0.97 8.85 21.00
N PHE A 639 -0.04 7.98 21.05
CA PHE A 639 -1.37 8.35 21.56
C PHE A 639 -1.33 8.71 23.04
N VAL A 640 -0.67 7.91 23.87
CA VAL A 640 -0.52 8.21 25.31
C VAL A 640 0.19 9.55 25.49
N LEU A 641 1.28 9.78 24.77
CA LEU A 641 2.04 11.04 24.82
C LEU A 641 1.16 12.24 24.43
N SER A 642 0.38 12.13 23.36
CA SER A 642 -0.54 13.19 22.90
C SER A 642 -1.65 13.46 23.92
N PHE A 643 -2.26 12.44 24.50
CA PHE A 643 -3.28 12.61 25.53
C PHE A 643 -2.71 13.24 26.81
N THR A 644 -1.53 12.82 27.27
CA THR A 644 -0.87 13.39 28.44
C THR A 644 -0.57 14.86 28.24
N TYR A 645 -0.02 15.22 27.06
CA TYR A 645 0.24 16.61 26.72
C TYR A 645 -1.03 17.46 26.75
N ASN A 646 -2.11 17.01 26.09
CA ASN A 646 -3.37 17.72 26.08
C ASN A 646 -4.01 17.82 27.47
N ALA A 647 -3.90 16.79 28.31
CA ALA A 647 -4.43 16.82 29.68
C ALA A 647 -3.68 17.87 30.55
N ILE A 648 -2.36 17.95 30.43
CA ILE A 648 -1.55 18.95 31.11
C ILE A 648 -1.94 20.34 30.64
N ALA A 649 -1.92 20.60 29.34
CA ALA A 649 -2.23 21.91 28.79
C ALA A 649 -3.68 22.35 29.14
N LEU A 650 -4.63 21.40 29.14
CA LEU A 650 -6.02 21.66 29.53
C LEU A 650 -6.17 22.00 31.02
N SER A 651 -5.38 21.37 31.91
CA SER A 651 -5.39 21.72 33.32
C SER A 651 -4.96 23.15 33.56
N PHE A 652 -3.90 23.61 32.86
CA PHE A 652 -3.46 25.01 32.91
C PHE A 652 -4.49 25.98 32.28
N ALA A 653 -5.20 25.56 31.22
CA ALA A 653 -6.25 26.38 30.63
C ALA A 653 -7.45 26.56 31.57
N VAL A 654 -7.92 25.48 32.22
CA VAL A 654 -9.06 25.53 33.14
C VAL A 654 -8.76 26.36 34.40
N THR A 655 -7.51 26.31 34.89
CA THR A 655 -7.08 27.09 36.04
C THR A 655 -6.76 28.56 35.75
N GLY A 656 -6.90 29.02 34.48
CA GLY A 656 -6.65 30.42 34.10
C GLY A 656 -5.19 30.79 33.91
N HIS A 657 -4.27 29.80 34.00
CA HIS A 657 -2.83 30.06 33.86
C HIS A 657 -2.32 29.96 32.39
N LEU A 658 -3.20 29.73 31.43
CA LEU A 658 -2.86 29.59 30.03
C LEU A 658 -3.57 30.63 29.18
N THR A 659 -2.81 31.52 28.56
CA THR A 659 -3.39 32.48 27.61
C THR A 659 -3.67 31.86 26.24
N PRO A 660 -4.64 32.39 25.45
CA PRO A 660 -4.92 31.90 24.11
C PRO A 660 -3.70 31.90 23.18
N LEU A 661 -2.84 32.90 23.26
CA LEU A 661 -1.60 32.99 22.47
C LEU A 661 -0.62 31.85 22.80
N VAL A 662 -0.39 31.58 24.07
CA VAL A 662 0.48 30.48 24.49
C VAL A 662 -0.13 29.13 24.05
N ALA A 663 -1.44 28.95 24.21
CA ALA A 663 -2.15 27.77 23.74
C ALA A 663 -1.94 27.54 22.22
N ALA A 664 -1.99 28.63 21.43
CA ALA A 664 -1.78 28.60 19.99
C ALA A 664 -0.35 28.14 19.58
N ILE A 665 0.65 28.53 20.36
CA ILE A 665 2.05 28.11 20.13
C ILE A 665 2.26 26.65 20.56
N LEU A 666 1.67 26.23 21.66
CA LEU A 666 1.81 24.88 22.19
C LEU A 666 1.23 23.81 21.26
N MET A 667 0.14 24.10 20.52
CA MET A 667 -0.49 23.17 19.60
C MET A 667 0.42 22.66 18.48
N PRO A 668 1.00 23.53 17.62
CA PRO A 668 1.95 23.09 16.59
C PRO A 668 3.15 22.37 17.18
N LEU A 669 3.64 22.85 18.34
CA LEU A 669 4.78 22.24 19.03
C LEU A 669 4.49 20.79 19.42
N SER A 670 3.31 20.49 19.96
CA SER A 670 2.91 19.11 20.28
C SER A 670 2.88 18.21 19.03
N SER A 671 2.40 18.73 17.91
CA SER A 671 2.38 18.01 16.64
C SER A 671 3.78 17.72 16.13
N ILE A 672 4.70 18.69 16.21
CA ILE A 672 6.11 18.51 15.84
C ILE A 672 6.77 17.47 16.76
N CYS A 673 6.56 17.55 18.07
CA CYS A 673 7.09 16.57 19.01
C CYS A 673 6.66 15.14 18.68
N VAL A 674 5.39 14.92 18.34
CA VAL A 674 4.87 13.59 17.96
C VAL A 674 5.48 13.11 16.64
N VAL A 675 5.63 13.98 15.63
CA VAL A 675 6.28 13.63 14.37
C VAL A 675 7.74 13.25 14.57
N VAL A 676 8.48 14.03 15.36
CA VAL A 676 9.89 13.72 15.71
C VAL A 676 9.97 12.41 16.48
N PHE A 677 9.14 12.24 17.51
CA PHE A 677 9.08 11.00 18.29
C PHE A 677 8.82 9.78 17.41
N THR A 678 7.80 9.80 16.57
CA THR A 678 7.44 8.66 15.72
C THR A 678 8.54 8.35 14.73
N THR A 679 9.16 9.37 14.13
CA THR A 679 10.26 9.20 13.17
C THR A 679 11.50 8.61 13.82
N VAL A 680 11.91 9.13 14.98
CA VAL A 680 13.07 8.63 15.73
C VAL A 680 12.80 7.21 16.22
N ALA A 681 11.62 6.94 16.78
CA ALA A 681 11.25 5.62 17.30
C ALA A 681 11.24 4.55 16.19
N VAL A 682 10.68 4.86 15.02
CA VAL A 682 10.69 3.93 13.87
C VAL A 682 12.10 3.66 13.37
N ASN A 683 12.93 4.71 13.21
CA ASN A 683 14.31 4.54 12.76
C ASN A 683 15.14 3.74 13.78
N THR A 684 14.93 3.95 15.07
CA THR A 684 15.59 3.20 16.13
C THR A 684 15.16 1.73 16.14
N ALA A 685 13.86 1.46 15.99
CA ALA A 685 13.34 0.10 15.88
C ALA A 685 13.91 -0.60 14.63
N ALA A 686 13.98 0.10 13.49
CA ALA A 686 14.55 -0.42 12.26
C ALA A 686 16.04 -0.76 12.45
N ARG A 687 16.85 0.14 13.00
CA ARG A 687 18.26 -0.13 13.30
C ARG A 687 18.44 -1.32 14.25
N LYS A 688 17.67 -1.40 15.32
CA LYS A 688 17.76 -2.48 16.30
C LYS A 688 17.49 -3.87 15.69
N HIS A 689 16.54 -3.99 14.77
CA HIS A 689 16.10 -5.27 14.22
C HIS A 689 16.80 -5.63 12.89
N LEU A 690 17.19 -4.65 12.07
CA LEU A 690 17.79 -4.88 10.75
C LEU A 690 19.32 -4.81 10.76
N SER A 691 19.96 -3.95 11.58
CA SER A 691 21.43 -3.85 11.62
C SER A 691 22.13 -5.05 12.29
N LYS A 692 21.43 -5.79 13.16
CA LYS A 692 21.97 -7.02 13.78
C LYS A 692 22.21 -8.18 12.80
N ARG A 693 21.84 -8.03 11.53
CA ARG A 693 21.94 -9.09 10.51
C ARG A 693 22.89 -8.78 9.35
N LEU A 694 23.41 -7.55 9.27
CA LEU A 694 24.43 -7.17 8.28
C LEU A 694 25.87 -7.28 8.84
N ALA A 695 26.02 -7.67 10.10
CA ALA A 695 27.23 -8.07 10.78
C ALA A 695 27.19 -9.59 11.04
#